data_21229e852553d5519ffd91d74f88674e
#
_entry.id   21229e852553d5519ffd91d74f88674e
#
_cell.length_a   1.000
_cell.length_b   1.000
_cell.length_c   1.000
_cell.angle_alpha   90.00
_cell.angle_beta   90.00
_cell.angle_gamma   90.00
#
_symmetry.space_group_name_H-M   'P 1'
#
loop_
_entity.id
_entity.type
_entity.pdbx_description
1 polymer ?
#
loop_
_entity_poly.entity_id
_entity_poly.type
_entity_poly.pdbx_seq_one_letter_code
_entity_poly.pdbx_strand_id
1 'polypeptide(L)'
;MCVRAYIQKTNRYFSTSLALMAASLSTALDVHLSIPKSDTKRPIFLTKPTQRSHPIKINISCNSKSSENVAAESPNPETKTLSLSEQLKPLSSTTLSPTKNDRTPLLSKPKSTWVNPTKPRRSVLSLQRQKRSTYSYNPRVRDLKLFARKLNDCDNTEEAFLRAITEIPHQPTRENALLILNSLKFWQKSYFFFNWIKSQNLFPMETIFYNVTMKSLRFGRQFQLIEQLANEMVSNEIELDNITYSTIITCAKRCNLFDEAIEWFERMYKTGLMPDEVTYSAILDVYAKSGKVEEVLSLYERGVASGWKPDPIAFSVLGKMFGESGDYDGIRYVLQEMKSLGVQPNLVVYNTLLEAMGKAGKPGLARSLFDEMVESGLTPDEKTLTALIKIYGKARWAKDALELWERMRENKWPMDFILYNTLLNMCADIGLVEEAERLFEDMKLSEYCKPDSYSYTAMLNIYGSGGNVDKAIELFEEMSKLGVAVNVMGCTCLIQCLGKARRIDDLVRVFGVSIDRGVKPDDRLCGCLLSVVSLCVTSEDVDKVITCLQQANPKLVAFLKLIEDNCTGFENIKEEFRNVIKDTEVDARRPFCNCLIDICRNRNLNERAHELLYLGTLYGLYPGLHNKTLDEWSLDVRSLSVGAAQTALEEWMWTLAKIVRREEVLPQLFLAETGTGTHKFSQGLATAFASHVNKLAAPFRQSEGKAGCFVATREDLVSWVQARRSSITA
;
A
#
# COMPACT_ATOMS: atom_id res chain seq x y z
N MET A 1 -23.92 14.61 -18.44
CA MET A 1 -23.34 15.90 -18.93
C MET A 1 -22.02 16.24 -18.23
N CYS A 2 -21.92 16.14 -16.92
CA CYS A 2 -20.69 16.46 -16.18
C CYS A 2 -19.49 15.59 -16.55
N VAL A 3 -19.64 14.27 -16.66
CA VAL A 3 -18.56 13.36 -17.09
C VAL A 3 -18.13 13.66 -18.53
N ARG A 4 -19.06 14.00 -19.43
CA ARG A 4 -18.73 14.42 -20.81
C ARG A 4 -17.88 15.69 -20.88
N ALA A 5 -18.19 16.70 -20.07
CA ALA A 5 -17.41 17.92 -20.00
C ALA A 5 -16.01 17.68 -19.44
N TYR A 6 -15.90 16.78 -18.46
CA TYR A 6 -14.63 16.37 -17.87
C TYR A 6 -13.78 15.57 -18.86
N ILE A 7 -14.35 14.59 -19.55
CA ILE A 7 -13.67 13.79 -20.58
C ILE A 7 -13.14 14.65 -21.73
N GLN A 8 -13.93 15.66 -22.17
CA GLN A 8 -13.45 16.61 -23.18
C GLN A 8 -12.29 17.47 -22.69
N LYS A 9 -12.21 17.75 -21.38
CA LYS A 9 -11.14 18.52 -20.78
C LYS A 9 -9.88 17.68 -20.61
N THR A 10 -9.99 16.42 -20.17
CA THR A 10 -8.86 15.49 -20.02
C THR A 10 -8.27 15.09 -21.37
N ASN A 11 -9.09 14.82 -22.41
CA ASN A 11 -8.63 14.54 -23.76
C ASN A 11 -7.85 15.73 -24.39
N ARG A 12 -8.19 16.98 -24.04
CA ARG A 12 -7.38 18.15 -24.44
C ARG A 12 -6.03 18.21 -23.72
N TYR A 13 -5.98 17.87 -22.43
CA TYR A 13 -4.71 17.85 -21.68
C TYR A 13 -3.78 16.71 -22.10
N PHE A 14 -4.32 15.51 -22.37
CA PHE A 14 -3.54 14.37 -22.84
C PHE A 14 -3.01 14.59 -24.26
N SER A 15 -3.80 15.13 -25.17
CA SER A 15 -3.34 15.41 -26.54
C SER A 15 -2.25 16.49 -26.58
N THR A 16 -2.30 17.49 -25.71
CA THR A 16 -1.25 18.51 -25.58
C THR A 16 0.02 17.96 -24.90
N SER A 17 -0.10 17.05 -23.94
CA SER A 17 1.03 16.39 -23.28
C SER A 17 1.74 15.40 -24.21
N LEU A 18 1.00 14.62 -25.01
CA LEU A 18 1.55 13.72 -26.03
C LEU A 18 2.21 14.51 -27.19
N ALA A 19 1.64 15.63 -27.58
CA ALA A 19 2.25 16.52 -28.59
C ALA A 19 3.55 17.15 -28.07
N LEU A 20 3.61 17.51 -26.79
CA LEU A 20 4.83 18.00 -26.14
C LEU A 20 5.90 16.89 -25.97
N MET A 21 5.49 15.66 -25.64
CA MET A 21 6.40 14.51 -25.59
C MET A 21 6.89 14.09 -26.99
N ALA A 22 6.03 14.12 -27.99
CA ALA A 22 6.42 13.84 -29.37
C ALA A 22 7.37 14.91 -29.93
N ALA A 23 7.17 16.18 -29.56
CA ALA A 23 8.08 17.26 -29.92
C ALA A 23 9.45 17.16 -29.25
N SER A 24 9.49 16.70 -27.96
CA SER A 24 10.75 16.46 -27.25
C SER A 24 11.50 15.21 -27.71
N LEU A 25 10.81 14.20 -28.23
CA LEU A 25 11.42 13.01 -28.85
C LEU A 25 11.95 13.30 -30.27
N SER A 26 11.31 14.20 -31.03
CA SER A 26 11.78 14.63 -32.36
C SER A 26 13.07 15.45 -32.28
N THR A 27 13.24 16.27 -31.24
CA THR A 27 14.49 17.04 -31.04
C THR A 27 15.65 16.22 -30.49
N ALA A 28 15.37 15.02 -29.91
CA ALA A 28 16.43 14.12 -29.43
C ALA A 28 16.96 13.13 -30.49
N LEU A 29 16.28 13.00 -31.65
CA LEU A 29 16.65 12.06 -32.72
C LEU A 29 17.53 12.67 -33.84
N ASP A 30 17.72 14.00 -33.83
CA ASP A 30 18.51 14.69 -34.88
C ASP A 30 20.01 14.87 -34.53
N VAL A 31 20.50 14.31 -33.45
CA VAL A 31 21.92 14.38 -33.07
C VAL A 31 22.50 12.99 -32.83
N HIS A 32 22.63 12.17 -33.83
CA HIS A 32 23.67 11.14 -33.99
C HIS A 32 23.31 10.14 -35.09
N LEU A 33 23.81 10.39 -36.26
CA LEU A 33 24.04 9.37 -37.27
C LEU A 33 25.41 9.60 -37.93
N SER A 34 26.40 8.86 -37.48
CA SER A 34 27.56 8.49 -38.30
C SER A 34 28.08 7.12 -37.83
N ILE A 35 27.87 6.16 -38.72
CA ILE A 35 28.31 4.77 -38.63
C ILE A 35 29.60 4.59 -39.44
N PRO A 36 30.49 3.66 -39.10
CA PRO A 36 30.90 2.69 -40.10
C PRO A 36 30.72 1.23 -39.69
N LYS A 37 30.37 0.44 -40.70
CA LYS A 37 30.15 -1.00 -40.72
C LYS A 37 31.45 -1.81 -40.57
N SER A 38 31.38 -2.98 -39.94
CA SER A 38 31.97 -4.23 -40.49
C SER A 38 31.56 -5.46 -39.69
N ASP A 39 30.91 -6.36 -40.36
CA ASP A 39 30.97 -7.83 -40.50
C ASP A 39 31.43 -8.73 -39.31
N THR A 40 30.63 -9.71 -39.01
CA THR A 40 30.67 -11.16 -39.26
C THR A 40 30.22 -12.06 -38.11
N LYS A 41 29.24 -12.94 -38.50
CA LYS A 41 29.04 -14.36 -38.08
C LYS A 41 28.57 -14.80 -36.69
N ARG A 42 27.44 -15.48 -36.77
CA ARG A 42 26.79 -16.44 -35.82
C ARG A 42 27.68 -17.70 -35.52
N PRO A 43 27.32 -18.68 -34.67
CA PRO A 43 26.02 -18.99 -34.04
C PRO A 43 26.03 -19.61 -32.60
N ILE A 44 24.81 -19.74 -31.98
CA ILE A 44 24.24 -20.83 -31.18
C ILE A 44 24.85 -21.15 -29.78
N PHE A 45 24.05 -21.03 -28.70
CA PHE A 45 23.49 -22.10 -27.87
C PHE A 45 22.61 -21.58 -26.74
N LEU A 46 21.55 -22.34 -26.48
CA LEU A 46 20.53 -22.30 -25.44
C LEU A 46 21.09 -22.23 -24.02
N THR A 47 20.41 -21.50 -23.12
CA THR A 47 19.83 -21.99 -21.86
C THR A 47 19.10 -20.85 -21.14
N LYS A 48 17.88 -21.13 -20.66
CA LYS A 48 17.13 -20.29 -19.70
C LYS A 48 17.79 -20.39 -18.33
N PRO A 49 17.72 -19.33 -17.52
CA PRO A 49 17.03 -19.49 -16.25
C PRO A 49 16.09 -18.33 -15.90
N THR A 50 15.06 -18.71 -15.18
CA THR A 50 14.10 -17.92 -14.40
C THR A 50 14.75 -16.90 -13.48
N GLN A 51 14.29 -15.63 -13.51
CA GLN A 51 14.33 -14.77 -12.33
C GLN A 51 13.24 -13.69 -12.38
N ARG A 52 12.52 -13.62 -11.28
CA ARG A 52 11.54 -12.57 -10.94
C ARG A 52 12.26 -11.24 -10.79
N SER A 53 11.80 -10.19 -11.46
CA SER A 53 12.22 -8.82 -11.23
C SER A 53 11.09 -8.03 -10.57
N HIS A 54 11.38 -7.45 -9.41
CA HIS A 54 10.55 -6.46 -8.73
C HIS A 54 10.72 -5.07 -9.39
N PRO A 55 9.69 -4.22 -9.36
CA PRO A 55 9.73 -2.93 -10.02
C PRO A 55 10.51 -1.88 -9.22
N ILE A 56 11.33 -1.13 -9.94
CA ILE A 56 12.11 0.02 -9.48
C ILE A 56 11.15 1.21 -9.27
N LYS A 57 11.15 1.78 -8.06
CA LYS A 57 10.49 3.06 -7.78
C LYS A 57 11.40 4.20 -8.21
N ILE A 58 10.98 4.96 -9.18
CA ILE A 58 11.59 6.25 -9.57
C ILE A 58 10.89 7.35 -8.76
N ASN A 59 11.64 7.99 -7.86
CA ASN A 59 11.20 9.20 -7.19
C ASN A 59 11.55 10.40 -8.07
N ILE A 60 10.54 11.09 -8.55
CA ILE A 60 10.68 12.41 -9.18
C ILE A 60 10.31 13.47 -8.13
N SER A 61 11.31 14.24 -7.71
CA SER A 61 11.12 15.40 -6.84
C SER A 61 10.79 16.62 -7.71
N CYS A 62 9.64 17.21 -7.50
CA CYS A 62 9.30 18.52 -8.08
C CYS A 62 9.58 19.64 -7.09
N ASN A 63 10.51 20.52 -7.47
CA ASN A 63 10.76 21.79 -6.83
C ASN A 63 9.61 22.77 -7.06
N SER A 64 9.01 23.31 -6.01
CA SER A 64 8.19 24.51 -6.06
C SER A 64 8.97 25.69 -5.56
N LYS A 65 9.16 26.68 -6.43
CA LYS A 65 9.74 27.98 -6.12
C LYS A 65 8.74 28.84 -5.34
N SER A 66 9.28 29.46 -4.31
CA SER A 66 8.72 30.54 -3.51
C SER A 66 8.54 31.83 -4.33
N SER A 67 7.49 32.58 -4.05
CA SER A 67 7.44 34.01 -4.31
C SER A 67 6.86 34.77 -3.09
N GLU A 68 7.69 35.54 -2.56
CA GLU A 68 7.74 36.80 -1.90
C GLU A 68 6.47 37.45 -1.34
N ASN A 69 6.62 37.85 -0.07
CA ASN A 69 5.84 38.82 0.69
C ASN A 69 5.94 40.22 0.11
N VAL A 70 4.81 40.91 0.01
CA VAL A 70 4.77 42.38 0.16
C VAL A 70 3.62 42.70 1.11
N ALA A 71 3.97 43.47 2.11
CA ALA A 71 3.10 43.97 3.14
C ALA A 71 2.42 45.30 2.72
N ALA A 72 1.33 45.57 3.42
CA ALA A 72 0.78 46.84 3.86
C ALA A 72 -0.42 47.41 3.11
N GLU A 73 -1.35 47.73 3.94
CA GLU A 73 -2.27 48.83 4.08
C GLU A 73 -3.76 48.55 3.82
N SER A 74 -4.48 48.63 4.96
CA SER A 74 -5.94 48.84 5.00
C SER A 74 -6.30 50.30 4.67
N PRO A 75 -7.51 50.59 4.14
CA PRO A 75 -8.60 50.94 5.03
C PRO A 75 -9.99 50.42 4.61
N ASN A 76 -10.83 50.21 5.62
CA ASN A 76 -12.27 50.05 5.56
C ASN A 76 -12.97 51.29 4.93
N PRO A 77 -14.17 51.26 4.31
CA PRO A 77 -15.40 50.98 5.03
C PRO A 77 -16.54 50.24 4.29
N GLU A 78 -17.35 49.55 5.12
CA GLU A 78 -18.79 49.25 5.00
C GLU A 78 -19.46 49.20 3.63
N THR A 79 -19.83 47.95 3.21
CA THR A 79 -21.09 47.71 2.53
C THR A 79 -21.62 46.32 2.95
N LYS A 80 -22.79 46.38 3.62
CA LYS A 80 -23.61 45.22 3.98
C LYS A 80 -24.04 44.48 2.71
N THR A 81 -23.66 43.24 2.53
CA THR A 81 -24.31 42.32 1.62
C THR A 81 -25.09 41.28 2.43
N LEU A 82 -26.41 41.34 2.27
CA LEU A 82 -27.42 40.45 2.82
C LEU A 82 -27.17 39.00 2.37
N SER A 83 -27.34 38.06 3.29
CA SER A 83 -27.20 36.65 3.10
C SER A 83 -28.28 36.11 2.15
N LEU A 84 -27.91 35.13 1.34
CA LEU A 84 -28.76 34.45 0.33
C LEU A 84 -29.99 33.73 0.90
N SER A 85 -30.16 33.69 2.22
CA SER A 85 -31.29 33.07 2.92
C SER A 85 -32.56 33.94 3.02
N GLU A 86 -32.49 35.21 2.62
CA GLU A 86 -33.65 36.13 2.72
C GLU A 86 -34.40 36.36 1.40
N GLN A 87 -33.98 35.79 0.28
CA GLN A 87 -34.62 36.01 -1.03
C GLN A 87 -35.66 34.98 -1.43
N LEU A 88 -35.98 34.00 -0.61
CA LEU A 88 -37.04 33.00 -0.91
C LEU A 88 -38.02 32.90 0.24
N LYS A 89 -38.96 33.87 0.32
CA LYS A 89 -40.23 33.69 1.04
C LYS A 89 -41.39 33.59 0.06
N PRO A 90 -42.35 32.69 0.33
CA PRO A 90 -43.36 32.26 -0.64
C PRO A 90 -44.57 33.17 -0.64
N LEU A 91 -45.20 33.30 -1.80
CA LEU A 91 -46.55 33.82 -1.92
C LEU A 91 -47.56 32.77 -1.45
N SER A 92 -48.25 33.12 -0.39
CA SER A 92 -49.24 32.34 0.31
C SER A 92 -50.61 32.47 -0.32
N SER A 93 -51.36 31.37 -0.20
CA SER A 93 -52.77 31.24 0.08
C SER A 93 -53.78 31.57 -0.99
N THR A 94 -54.48 30.54 -1.40
CA THR A 94 -55.96 30.58 -1.33
C THR A 94 -56.52 29.17 -1.10
N THR A 95 -57.27 29.05 -0.06
CA THR A 95 -58.09 27.94 0.39
C THR A 95 -59.28 27.71 -0.54
N LEU A 96 -59.57 26.44 -0.84
CA LEU A 96 -60.95 25.94 -1.03
C LEU A 96 -60.94 24.39 -0.96
N SER A 97 -61.67 23.83 -0.04
CA SER A 97 -61.98 22.41 0.14
C SER A 97 -63.38 22.11 -0.45
N PRO A 98 -63.94 20.88 -0.32
CA PRO A 98 -63.78 19.80 -1.28
C PRO A 98 -65.13 19.39 -1.91
N THR A 99 -65.15 18.77 -3.06
CA THR A 99 -66.25 17.96 -3.50
C THR A 99 -65.86 16.62 -4.08
N LYS A 100 -66.61 15.63 -3.73
CA LYS A 100 -66.52 14.20 -4.00
C LYS A 100 -66.78 13.81 -5.46
N ASN A 101 -66.19 12.67 -5.81
CA ASN A 101 -66.61 11.70 -6.86
C ASN A 101 -66.07 11.97 -8.27
N ASP A 102 -65.04 11.13 -8.69
CA ASP A 102 -65.35 10.09 -9.71
C ASP A 102 -64.20 9.13 -9.88
N ARG A 103 -64.54 7.87 -10.02
CA ARG A 103 -63.68 6.73 -10.19
C ARG A 103 -63.28 6.53 -11.65
N THR A 104 -62.01 6.55 -11.98
CA THR A 104 -61.46 5.81 -13.13
C THR A 104 -60.14 5.18 -12.77
N PRO A 105 -59.81 3.97 -13.21
CA PRO A 105 -58.66 3.22 -12.71
C PRO A 105 -57.37 3.63 -13.46
N LEU A 106 -56.40 4.15 -12.71
CA LEU A 106 -55.05 4.41 -13.20
C LEU A 106 -54.22 3.12 -13.19
N LEU A 107 -53.68 2.79 -14.36
CA LEU A 107 -52.70 1.73 -14.59
C LEU A 107 -51.55 1.86 -13.59
N SER A 108 -51.35 0.79 -12.83
CA SER A 108 -50.21 0.65 -11.90
C SER A 108 -48.89 0.50 -12.63
N LYS A 109 -47.98 1.43 -12.38
CA LYS A 109 -46.58 1.29 -12.74
C LYS A 109 -45.95 0.08 -12.01
N PRO A 110 -45.09 -0.74 -12.63
CA PRO A 110 -44.44 -1.86 -11.96
C PRO A 110 -43.43 -1.34 -10.96
N LYS A 111 -43.60 -1.67 -9.69
CA LYS A 111 -42.59 -1.46 -8.63
C LYS A 111 -41.49 -2.48 -8.82
N SER A 112 -40.31 -2.04 -9.25
CA SER A 112 -39.11 -2.84 -9.19
C SER A 112 -38.61 -2.88 -7.72
N THR A 113 -38.88 -3.96 -7.03
CA THR A 113 -38.35 -4.22 -5.72
C THR A 113 -37.05 -5.01 -5.85
N TRP A 114 -35.93 -4.31 -5.66
CA TRP A 114 -34.62 -4.93 -5.51
C TRP A 114 -34.50 -5.47 -4.08
N VAL A 115 -34.22 -6.76 -3.89
CA VAL A 115 -34.09 -7.41 -2.59
C VAL A 115 -32.62 -7.77 -2.37
N ASN A 116 -32.03 -7.21 -1.31
CA ASN A 116 -30.68 -7.51 -0.87
C ASN A 116 -30.56 -9.00 -0.45
N PRO A 117 -29.65 -9.80 -1.02
CA PRO A 117 -29.61 -11.25 -0.80
C PRO A 117 -29.12 -11.70 0.59
N THR A 118 -28.70 -10.79 1.47
CA THR A 118 -28.06 -11.17 2.75
C THR A 118 -28.99 -11.18 3.99
N LYS A 119 -30.21 -10.59 3.92
CA LYS A 119 -31.19 -10.72 5.02
C LYS A 119 -32.63 -10.72 4.49
N PRO A 120 -33.29 -11.86 4.37
CA PRO A 120 -34.70 -11.88 3.96
C PRO A 120 -35.58 -11.34 5.08
N ARG A 121 -36.34 -10.26 4.81
CA ARG A 121 -37.40 -9.78 5.71
C ARG A 121 -38.51 -10.83 5.82
N ARG A 122 -39.11 -10.95 7.02
CA ARG A 122 -40.18 -11.94 7.33
C ARG A 122 -41.32 -12.01 6.29
N SER A 123 -41.59 -10.94 5.55
CA SER A 123 -42.61 -10.89 4.47
C SER A 123 -42.24 -11.73 3.23
N VAL A 124 -40.97 -11.98 2.95
CA VAL A 124 -40.53 -12.80 1.81
C VAL A 124 -40.75 -14.28 2.07
N LEU A 125 -40.69 -14.69 3.34
CA LEU A 125 -40.99 -16.08 3.74
C LEU A 125 -42.46 -16.46 3.54
N SER A 126 -43.38 -15.51 3.68
CA SER A 126 -44.82 -15.76 3.42
C SER A 126 -45.10 -15.92 1.93
N LEU A 127 -44.47 -15.12 1.08
CA LEU A 127 -44.59 -15.25 -0.40
C LEU A 127 -43.91 -16.52 -0.94
N GLN A 128 -42.81 -16.96 -0.34
CA GLN A 128 -42.20 -18.25 -0.67
C GLN A 128 -43.04 -19.44 -0.19
N ARG A 129 -43.76 -19.30 0.93
CA ARG A 129 -44.72 -20.34 1.39
C ARG A 129 -45.93 -20.43 0.46
N GLN A 130 -46.48 -19.30 -0.03
CA GLN A 130 -47.58 -19.32 -0.98
C GLN A 130 -47.15 -19.88 -2.35
N LYS A 131 -45.94 -19.56 -2.85
CA LYS A 131 -45.43 -20.17 -4.10
C LYS A 131 -45.09 -21.66 -3.93
N ARG A 132 -44.80 -22.15 -2.69
CA ARG A 132 -44.59 -23.58 -2.44
C ARG A 132 -45.88 -24.41 -2.43
N SER A 133 -47.04 -23.80 -2.23
CA SER A 133 -48.34 -24.52 -2.20
C SER A 133 -48.98 -24.77 -3.57
N THR A 134 -48.49 -24.10 -4.62
CA THR A 134 -49.00 -24.23 -5.99
C THR A 134 -48.15 -25.11 -6.91
N TYR A 135 -46.97 -25.58 -6.46
CA TYR A 135 -46.24 -26.60 -7.21
C TYR A 135 -46.93 -27.94 -7.01
N SER A 136 -47.71 -28.35 -7.98
CA SER A 136 -48.18 -29.72 -8.16
C SER A 136 -47.05 -30.69 -7.81
N TYR A 137 -47.33 -31.59 -6.85
CA TYR A 137 -46.43 -32.67 -6.44
C TYR A 137 -46.17 -33.56 -7.67
N ASN A 138 -45.02 -33.33 -8.32
CA ASN A 138 -44.60 -34.18 -9.42
C ASN A 138 -43.50 -35.14 -8.87
N PRO A 139 -43.83 -36.43 -8.65
CA PRO A 139 -42.90 -37.42 -8.09
C PRO A 139 -41.61 -37.50 -8.92
N ARG A 140 -41.69 -37.40 -10.25
CA ARG A 140 -40.54 -37.47 -11.15
C ARG A 140 -39.49 -36.35 -10.88
N VAL A 141 -39.94 -35.14 -10.56
CA VAL A 141 -39.02 -34.03 -10.23
C VAL A 141 -38.30 -34.26 -8.91
N ARG A 142 -38.96 -34.94 -7.95
CA ARG A 142 -38.34 -35.32 -6.67
C ARG A 142 -37.23 -36.38 -6.87
N ASP A 143 -37.50 -37.38 -7.68
CA ASP A 143 -36.55 -38.47 -7.95
C ASP A 143 -35.31 -37.95 -8.70
N LEU A 144 -35.51 -37.03 -9.66
CA LEU A 144 -34.43 -36.35 -10.36
C LEU A 144 -33.55 -35.49 -9.41
N LYS A 145 -34.17 -34.79 -8.44
CA LYS A 145 -33.44 -34.03 -7.44
C LYS A 145 -32.66 -34.93 -6.47
N LEU A 146 -33.22 -36.09 -6.12
CA LEU A 146 -32.51 -37.09 -5.31
C LEU A 146 -31.33 -37.68 -6.11
N PHE A 147 -31.53 -37.97 -7.40
CA PHE A 147 -30.46 -38.42 -8.28
C PHE A 147 -29.37 -37.36 -8.42
N ALA A 148 -29.71 -36.11 -8.66
CA ALA A 148 -28.73 -35.03 -8.72
C ALA A 148 -27.95 -34.83 -7.39
N ARG A 149 -28.56 -35.16 -6.24
CA ARG A 149 -27.84 -35.20 -4.95
C ARG A 149 -26.85 -36.36 -4.91
N LYS A 150 -27.23 -37.57 -5.31
CA LYS A 150 -26.30 -38.70 -5.43
C LYS A 150 -25.08 -38.36 -6.32
N LEU A 151 -25.34 -37.71 -7.47
CA LEU A 151 -24.27 -37.22 -8.34
C LEU A 151 -23.36 -36.17 -7.68
N ASN A 152 -23.93 -35.35 -6.82
CA ASN A 152 -23.11 -34.38 -6.07
C ASN A 152 -22.29 -35.02 -4.95
N ASP A 153 -22.73 -36.15 -4.41
CA ASP A 153 -22.10 -36.84 -3.27
C ASP A 153 -21.03 -37.86 -3.72
N CYS A 154 -20.96 -38.26 -5.02
CA CYS A 154 -19.87 -39.09 -5.53
C CYS A 154 -18.53 -38.35 -5.60
N ASP A 155 -17.44 -39.07 -5.78
CA ASP A 155 -16.11 -38.48 -5.96
C ASP A 155 -16.03 -37.63 -7.24
N ASN A 156 -15.12 -36.65 -7.25
CA ASN A 156 -14.94 -35.71 -8.39
C ASN A 156 -14.11 -36.31 -9.54
N THR A 157 -14.04 -37.68 -9.63
CA THR A 157 -13.38 -38.37 -10.72
C THR A 157 -14.41 -38.73 -11.79
N GLU A 158 -13.97 -38.75 -13.06
CA GLU A 158 -14.83 -39.06 -14.19
C GLU A 158 -15.40 -40.49 -14.09
N GLU A 159 -14.57 -41.46 -13.69
CA GLU A 159 -14.99 -42.85 -13.53
C GLU A 159 -16.07 -43.03 -12.46
N ALA A 160 -15.93 -42.40 -11.29
CA ALA A 160 -16.93 -42.48 -10.23
C ALA A 160 -18.23 -41.82 -10.66
N PHE A 161 -18.14 -40.70 -11.38
CA PHE A 161 -19.30 -40.00 -11.92
C PHE A 161 -20.02 -40.80 -12.99
N LEU A 162 -19.29 -41.45 -13.92
CA LEU A 162 -19.87 -42.33 -14.97
C LEU A 162 -20.56 -43.57 -14.37
N ARG A 163 -20.00 -44.14 -13.30
CA ARG A 163 -20.67 -45.24 -12.57
C ARG A 163 -21.98 -44.77 -11.92
N ALA A 164 -21.97 -43.60 -11.28
CA ALA A 164 -23.15 -43.04 -10.65
C ALA A 164 -24.25 -42.66 -11.67
N ILE A 165 -23.87 -42.28 -12.89
CA ILE A 165 -24.82 -41.87 -13.95
C ILE A 165 -25.53 -43.06 -14.57
N THR A 166 -24.93 -44.29 -14.56
CA THR A 166 -25.59 -45.52 -15.05
C THR A 166 -26.81 -45.90 -14.21
N GLU A 167 -26.93 -45.41 -12.99
CA GLU A 167 -28.11 -45.60 -12.11
C GLU A 167 -29.27 -44.68 -12.45
N ILE A 168 -29.23 -43.91 -13.55
CA ILE A 168 -30.31 -42.99 -13.95
C ILE A 168 -31.60 -43.81 -14.23
N PRO A 169 -32.74 -43.50 -13.57
CA PRO A 169 -33.94 -44.33 -13.62
C PRO A 169 -34.57 -44.39 -15.00
N HIS A 170 -34.39 -43.39 -15.83
CA HIS A 170 -34.95 -43.25 -17.18
C HIS A 170 -34.03 -42.39 -18.04
N GLN A 171 -34.01 -42.63 -19.35
CA GLN A 171 -33.32 -41.72 -20.28
C GLN A 171 -33.80 -40.27 -20.06
N PRO A 172 -32.88 -39.32 -19.84
CA PRO A 172 -33.25 -37.96 -19.53
C PRO A 172 -33.87 -37.28 -20.72
N THR A 173 -35.07 -36.72 -20.51
CA THR A 173 -35.64 -35.76 -21.46
C THR A 173 -34.84 -34.46 -21.40
N ARG A 174 -34.96 -33.62 -22.42
CA ARG A 174 -34.32 -32.29 -22.48
C ARG A 174 -34.46 -31.49 -21.16
N GLU A 175 -35.72 -31.39 -20.63
CA GLU A 175 -35.99 -30.66 -19.38
C GLU A 175 -35.34 -31.29 -18.15
N ASN A 176 -35.33 -32.63 -18.08
CA ASN A 176 -34.74 -33.37 -16.98
C ASN A 176 -33.22 -33.21 -16.97
N ALA A 177 -32.57 -33.22 -18.13
CA ALA A 177 -31.12 -33.03 -18.30
C ALA A 177 -30.72 -31.62 -17.83
N LEU A 178 -31.47 -30.58 -18.21
CA LEU A 178 -31.24 -29.20 -17.74
C LEU A 178 -31.43 -29.06 -16.23
N LEU A 179 -32.44 -29.77 -15.65
CA LEU A 179 -32.69 -29.74 -14.21
C LEU A 179 -31.52 -30.38 -13.44
N ILE A 180 -31.03 -31.52 -13.92
CA ILE A 180 -29.85 -32.17 -13.33
C ILE A 180 -28.61 -31.27 -13.45
N LEU A 181 -28.31 -30.77 -14.65
CA LEU A 181 -27.16 -29.93 -14.92
C LEU A 181 -27.12 -28.67 -14.02
N ASN A 182 -28.26 -27.99 -13.86
CA ASN A 182 -28.42 -26.86 -12.96
C ASN A 182 -28.30 -27.21 -11.45
N SER A 183 -28.47 -28.49 -11.10
CA SER A 183 -28.42 -28.94 -9.71
C SER A 183 -27.01 -29.41 -9.29
N LEU A 184 -26.08 -29.56 -10.24
CA LEU A 184 -24.69 -29.92 -9.97
C LEU A 184 -23.93 -28.72 -9.37
N LYS A 185 -23.21 -29.01 -8.29
CA LYS A 185 -22.49 -27.96 -7.52
C LYS A 185 -21.04 -27.76 -7.98
N PHE A 186 -20.42 -28.83 -8.47
CA PHE A 186 -19.01 -28.87 -8.84
C PHE A 186 -18.86 -28.77 -10.36
N TRP A 187 -17.93 -27.95 -10.83
CA TRP A 187 -17.72 -27.73 -12.24
C TRP A 187 -17.29 -29.01 -13.00
N GLN A 188 -16.47 -29.87 -12.37
CA GLN A 188 -16.07 -31.14 -12.96
C GLN A 188 -17.29 -32.00 -13.32
N LYS A 189 -18.20 -32.15 -12.36
CA LYS A 189 -19.43 -32.95 -12.53
C LYS A 189 -20.35 -32.38 -13.58
N SER A 190 -20.45 -31.04 -13.64
CA SER A 190 -21.23 -30.37 -14.70
C SER A 190 -20.63 -30.64 -16.08
N TYR A 191 -19.31 -30.60 -16.19
CA TYR A 191 -18.59 -30.86 -17.44
C TYR A 191 -18.69 -32.36 -17.86
N PHE A 192 -18.54 -33.31 -16.93
CA PHE A 192 -18.71 -34.72 -17.18
C PHE A 192 -20.15 -35.04 -17.63
N PHE A 193 -21.14 -34.44 -16.97
CA PHE A 193 -22.55 -34.64 -17.34
C PHE A 193 -22.88 -34.06 -18.72
N PHE A 194 -22.34 -32.91 -19.04
CA PHE A 194 -22.47 -32.29 -20.35
C PHE A 194 -21.90 -33.16 -21.46
N ASN A 195 -20.67 -33.66 -21.28
CA ASN A 195 -20.02 -34.57 -22.24
C ASN A 195 -20.78 -35.90 -22.39
N TRP A 196 -21.31 -36.42 -21.29
CA TRP A 196 -22.12 -37.64 -21.32
C TRP A 196 -23.42 -37.42 -22.10
N ILE A 197 -24.17 -36.32 -21.88
CA ILE A 197 -25.38 -36.00 -22.67
C ILE A 197 -25.03 -35.92 -24.16
N LYS A 198 -23.95 -35.26 -24.49
CA LYS A 198 -23.47 -35.08 -25.85
C LYS A 198 -23.15 -36.42 -26.51
N SER A 199 -22.46 -37.32 -25.78
CA SER A 199 -22.11 -38.68 -26.29
C SER A 199 -23.34 -39.56 -26.52
N GLN A 200 -24.44 -39.36 -25.77
CA GLN A 200 -25.66 -40.13 -25.90
C GLN A 200 -26.53 -39.71 -27.10
N ASN A 201 -26.29 -38.52 -27.66
CA ASN A 201 -26.97 -37.97 -28.83
C ASN A 201 -28.55 -38.04 -28.75
N LEU A 202 -29.10 -37.84 -27.54
CA LEU A 202 -30.52 -38.02 -27.25
C LEU A 202 -31.42 -36.89 -27.80
N PHE A 203 -30.86 -35.68 -27.92
CA PHE A 203 -31.49 -34.49 -28.42
C PHE A 203 -30.46 -33.47 -28.92
N PRO A 204 -30.81 -32.52 -29.79
CA PRO A 204 -29.88 -31.56 -30.31
C PRO A 204 -29.33 -30.69 -29.15
N MET A 205 -28.03 -30.41 -29.19
CA MET A 205 -27.39 -29.53 -28.20
C MET A 205 -27.69 -28.08 -28.51
N GLU A 206 -28.42 -27.43 -27.61
CA GLU A 206 -28.81 -26.03 -27.71
C GLU A 206 -27.90 -25.11 -26.86
N THR A 207 -27.83 -23.82 -27.18
CA THR A 207 -27.10 -22.77 -26.47
C THR A 207 -27.28 -22.84 -24.94
N ILE A 208 -28.47 -23.22 -24.45
CA ILE A 208 -28.76 -23.27 -23.01
C ILE A 208 -27.94 -24.33 -22.27
N PHE A 209 -27.59 -25.48 -22.88
CA PHE A 209 -26.75 -26.50 -22.25
C PHE A 209 -25.32 -26.01 -22.09
N TYR A 210 -24.78 -25.35 -23.11
CA TYR A 210 -23.48 -24.71 -23.06
C TYR A 210 -23.44 -23.62 -22.00
N ASN A 211 -24.43 -22.74 -21.96
CA ASN A 211 -24.48 -21.64 -21.00
C ASN A 211 -24.53 -22.12 -19.54
N VAL A 212 -25.30 -23.17 -19.23
CA VAL A 212 -25.37 -23.74 -17.88
C VAL A 212 -24.03 -24.38 -17.49
N THR A 213 -23.40 -25.09 -18.42
CA THR A 213 -22.08 -25.70 -18.19
C THR A 213 -21.00 -24.64 -18.02
N MET A 214 -20.93 -23.66 -18.90
CA MET A 214 -19.98 -22.54 -18.83
C MET A 214 -20.14 -21.74 -17.54
N LYS A 215 -21.40 -21.53 -17.06
CA LYS A 215 -21.65 -20.90 -15.76
C LYS A 215 -20.99 -21.67 -14.62
N SER A 216 -21.05 -23.00 -14.63
CA SER A 216 -20.38 -23.84 -13.62
C SER A 216 -18.85 -23.75 -13.74
N LEU A 217 -18.31 -23.83 -14.95
CA LEU A 217 -16.88 -23.69 -15.26
C LEU A 217 -16.33 -22.30 -14.84
N ARG A 218 -17.12 -21.24 -15.00
CA ARG A 218 -16.78 -19.89 -14.52
C ARG A 218 -16.55 -19.83 -13.02
N PHE A 219 -17.35 -20.55 -12.22
CA PHE A 219 -17.11 -20.68 -10.78
C PHE A 219 -15.83 -21.44 -10.47
N GLY A 220 -15.50 -22.44 -11.30
CA GLY A 220 -14.25 -23.21 -11.23
C GLY A 220 -13.03 -22.50 -11.82
N ARG A 221 -13.17 -21.28 -12.38
CA ARG A 221 -12.10 -20.53 -13.06
C ARG A 221 -11.44 -21.31 -14.21
N GLN A 222 -12.21 -22.09 -14.94
CA GLN A 222 -11.73 -22.95 -16.04
C GLN A 222 -11.93 -22.24 -17.39
N PHE A 223 -11.13 -21.19 -17.65
CA PHE A 223 -11.29 -20.38 -18.87
C PHE A 223 -11.03 -21.19 -20.15
N GLN A 224 -9.99 -22.02 -20.18
CA GLN A 224 -9.63 -22.81 -21.37
C GLN A 224 -10.77 -23.75 -21.79
N LEU A 225 -11.45 -24.39 -20.82
CA LEU A 225 -12.60 -25.26 -21.13
C LEU A 225 -13.80 -24.45 -21.65
N ILE A 226 -14.02 -23.26 -21.11
CA ILE A 226 -15.08 -22.35 -21.59
C ILE A 226 -14.79 -21.92 -23.03
N GLU A 227 -13.56 -21.57 -23.34
CA GLU A 227 -13.13 -21.18 -24.68
C GLU A 227 -13.27 -22.33 -25.68
N GLN A 228 -12.89 -23.54 -25.27
CA GLN A 228 -13.09 -24.75 -26.09
C GLN A 228 -14.58 -24.98 -26.40
N LEU A 229 -15.47 -24.85 -25.40
CA LEU A 229 -16.91 -24.97 -25.59
C LEU A 229 -17.48 -23.85 -26.49
N ALA A 230 -16.99 -22.63 -26.39
CA ALA A 230 -17.39 -21.53 -27.25
C ALA A 230 -16.97 -21.77 -28.71
N ASN A 231 -15.75 -22.21 -28.94
CA ASN A 231 -15.26 -22.57 -30.27
C ASN A 231 -16.00 -23.77 -30.85
N GLU A 232 -16.39 -24.74 -30.02
CA GLU A 232 -17.25 -25.85 -30.41
C GLU A 232 -18.65 -25.38 -30.84
N MET A 233 -19.24 -24.42 -30.10
CA MET A 233 -20.54 -23.81 -30.51
C MET A 233 -20.43 -23.20 -31.90
N VAL A 234 -19.38 -22.43 -32.16
CA VAL A 234 -19.14 -21.79 -33.47
C VAL A 234 -18.97 -22.86 -34.57
N SER A 235 -18.20 -23.93 -34.29
CA SER A 235 -17.97 -25.02 -35.26
C SER A 235 -19.26 -25.82 -35.60
N ASN A 236 -20.19 -25.87 -34.65
CA ASN A 236 -21.48 -26.56 -34.80
C ASN A 236 -22.60 -25.62 -35.24
N GLU A 237 -22.29 -24.42 -35.68
CA GLU A 237 -23.24 -23.37 -36.10
C GLU A 237 -24.28 -23.02 -35.02
N ILE A 238 -23.92 -23.17 -33.74
CA ILE A 238 -24.77 -22.78 -32.61
C ILE A 238 -24.49 -21.32 -32.27
N GLU A 239 -25.50 -20.49 -32.30
CA GLU A 239 -25.36 -19.05 -32.01
C GLU A 239 -24.94 -18.79 -30.56
N LEU A 240 -23.94 -17.90 -30.38
CA LEU A 240 -23.53 -17.38 -29.09
C LEU A 240 -24.46 -16.22 -28.72
N ASP A 241 -25.13 -16.32 -27.57
CA ASP A 241 -26.01 -15.28 -27.05
C ASP A 241 -25.27 -14.34 -26.06
N ASN A 242 -25.94 -13.29 -25.59
CA ASN A 242 -25.41 -12.36 -24.59
C ASN A 242 -24.93 -13.07 -23.32
N ILE A 243 -25.60 -14.16 -22.90
CA ILE A 243 -25.25 -14.92 -21.70
C ILE A 243 -23.92 -15.67 -21.92
N THR A 244 -23.71 -16.21 -23.12
CA THR A 244 -22.48 -16.87 -23.51
C THR A 244 -21.30 -15.90 -23.44
N TYR A 245 -21.39 -14.78 -24.17
CA TYR A 245 -20.34 -13.76 -24.17
C TYR A 245 -20.07 -13.20 -22.78
N SER A 246 -21.11 -12.84 -22.01
CA SER A 246 -21.00 -12.36 -20.64
C SER A 246 -20.30 -13.38 -19.74
N THR A 247 -20.59 -14.67 -19.89
CA THR A 247 -19.97 -15.75 -19.12
C THR A 247 -18.49 -15.92 -19.45
N ILE A 248 -18.11 -15.87 -20.74
CA ILE A 248 -16.73 -15.95 -21.20
C ILE A 248 -15.93 -14.76 -20.65
N ILE A 249 -16.39 -13.53 -20.88
CA ILE A 249 -15.74 -12.28 -20.45
C ILE A 249 -15.56 -12.24 -18.93
N THR A 250 -16.62 -12.59 -18.18
CA THR A 250 -16.53 -12.61 -16.71
C THR A 250 -15.64 -13.73 -16.18
N CYS A 251 -15.48 -14.85 -16.90
CA CYS A 251 -14.53 -15.90 -16.55
C CYS A 251 -13.08 -15.45 -16.81
N ALA A 252 -12.80 -14.90 -17.99
CA ALA A 252 -11.49 -14.34 -18.33
C ALA A 252 -11.05 -13.29 -17.30
N LYS A 253 -11.94 -12.36 -16.95
CA LYS A 253 -11.73 -11.39 -15.87
C LYS A 253 -11.34 -12.04 -14.53
N ARG A 254 -12.03 -13.14 -14.12
CA ARG A 254 -11.75 -13.85 -12.87
C ARG A 254 -10.42 -14.61 -12.88
N CYS A 255 -9.94 -14.97 -14.06
CA CYS A 255 -8.65 -15.62 -14.28
C CYS A 255 -7.52 -14.61 -14.49
N ASN A 256 -7.80 -13.30 -14.46
CA ASN A 256 -6.89 -12.20 -14.79
C ASN A 256 -6.33 -12.25 -16.24
N LEU A 257 -7.09 -12.85 -17.14
CA LEU A 257 -6.81 -12.93 -18.56
C LEU A 257 -7.50 -11.73 -19.23
N PHE A 258 -6.88 -10.55 -19.13
CA PHE A 258 -7.53 -9.30 -19.52
C PHE A 258 -7.57 -9.11 -21.02
N ASP A 259 -6.52 -9.53 -21.73
CA ASP A 259 -6.45 -9.40 -23.19
C ASP A 259 -7.47 -10.31 -23.87
N GLU A 260 -7.65 -11.53 -23.38
CA GLU A 260 -8.67 -12.47 -23.85
C GLU A 260 -10.09 -11.94 -23.58
N ALA A 261 -10.30 -11.31 -22.41
CA ALA A 261 -11.61 -10.70 -22.10
C ALA A 261 -11.94 -9.56 -23.08
N ILE A 262 -10.96 -8.76 -23.45
CA ILE A 262 -11.10 -7.67 -24.44
C ILE A 262 -11.37 -8.25 -25.82
N GLU A 263 -10.64 -9.28 -26.24
CA GLU A 263 -10.82 -9.91 -27.56
C GLU A 263 -12.23 -10.49 -27.70
N TRP A 264 -12.75 -11.19 -26.69
CA TRP A 264 -14.11 -11.72 -26.69
C TRP A 264 -15.16 -10.61 -26.68
N PHE A 265 -14.91 -9.50 -26.01
CA PHE A 265 -15.79 -8.34 -26.05
C PHE A 265 -15.83 -7.69 -27.43
N GLU A 266 -14.69 -7.55 -28.11
CA GLU A 266 -14.64 -7.05 -29.47
C GLU A 266 -15.33 -7.99 -30.47
N ARG A 267 -15.19 -9.32 -30.29
CA ARG A 267 -15.95 -10.30 -31.09
C ARG A 267 -17.44 -10.12 -30.92
N MET A 268 -17.94 -9.91 -29.69
CA MET A 268 -19.34 -9.62 -29.40
C MET A 268 -19.84 -8.38 -30.16
N TYR A 269 -19.05 -7.31 -30.20
CA TYR A 269 -19.41 -6.11 -30.96
C TYR A 269 -19.46 -6.36 -32.46
N LYS A 270 -18.53 -7.16 -33.01
CA LYS A 270 -18.48 -7.51 -34.44
C LYS A 270 -19.69 -8.33 -34.88
N THR A 271 -20.29 -9.13 -33.97
CA THR A 271 -21.53 -9.88 -34.27
C THR A 271 -22.80 -9.02 -34.20
N GLY A 272 -22.68 -7.75 -33.80
CA GLY A 272 -23.83 -6.83 -33.67
C GLY A 272 -24.63 -7.02 -32.38
N LEU A 273 -24.19 -7.88 -31.46
CA LEU A 273 -24.81 -8.07 -30.16
C LEU A 273 -24.51 -6.91 -29.23
N MET A 274 -25.58 -6.33 -28.64
CA MET A 274 -25.39 -5.27 -27.65
C MET A 274 -25.09 -5.89 -26.27
N PRO A 275 -23.97 -5.46 -25.61
CA PRO A 275 -23.62 -5.96 -24.28
C PRO A 275 -24.70 -5.64 -23.24
N ASP A 276 -24.94 -6.56 -22.32
CA ASP A 276 -25.81 -6.36 -21.16
C ASP A 276 -25.10 -5.57 -20.02
N GLU A 277 -25.84 -5.21 -18.98
CA GLU A 277 -25.31 -4.46 -17.82
C GLU A 277 -24.12 -5.17 -17.15
N VAL A 278 -24.17 -6.51 -17.10
CA VAL A 278 -23.11 -7.33 -16.47
C VAL A 278 -21.84 -7.30 -17.33
N THR A 279 -21.98 -7.40 -18.63
CA THR A 279 -20.86 -7.35 -19.59
C THR A 279 -20.20 -5.98 -19.59
N TYR A 280 -21.00 -4.88 -19.64
CA TYR A 280 -20.44 -3.53 -19.54
C TYR A 280 -19.65 -3.33 -18.26
N SER A 281 -20.21 -3.70 -17.09
CA SER A 281 -19.52 -3.56 -15.80
C SER A 281 -18.30 -4.47 -15.69
N ALA A 282 -18.32 -5.65 -16.33
CA ALA A 282 -17.19 -6.56 -16.33
C ALA A 282 -16.02 -6.04 -17.16
N ILE A 283 -16.29 -5.58 -18.37
CA ILE A 283 -15.24 -5.11 -19.28
C ILE A 283 -14.68 -3.75 -18.87
N LEU A 284 -15.51 -2.89 -18.27
CA LEU A 284 -15.07 -1.63 -17.67
C LEU A 284 -14.01 -1.88 -16.58
N ASP A 285 -14.23 -2.89 -15.71
CA ASP A 285 -13.25 -3.29 -14.70
C ASP A 285 -11.99 -3.93 -15.32
N VAL A 286 -12.13 -4.64 -16.44
CA VAL A 286 -10.99 -5.20 -17.18
C VAL A 286 -10.10 -4.09 -17.74
N TYR A 287 -10.66 -3.11 -18.44
CA TYR A 287 -9.91 -1.97 -18.97
C TYR A 287 -9.27 -1.14 -17.84
N ALA A 288 -10.00 -0.91 -16.74
CA ALA A 288 -9.48 -0.19 -15.59
C ALA A 288 -8.26 -0.90 -14.96
N LYS A 289 -8.33 -2.24 -14.79
CA LYS A 289 -7.22 -3.05 -14.26
C LYS A 289 -6.03 -3.16 -15.20
N SER A 290 -6.28 -3.04 -16.51
CA SER A 290 -5.24 -3.00 -17.54
C SER A 290 -4.59 -1.61 -17.67
N GLY A 291 -5.04 -0.62 -16.89
CA GLY A 291 -4.54 0.75 -16.93
C GLY A 291 -4.94 1.54 -18.19
N LYS A 292 -5.93 1.04 -18.94
CA LYS A 292 -6.40 1.64 -20.20
C LYS A 292 -7.50 2.67 -19.91
N VAL A 293 -7.11 3.83 -19.38
CA VAL A 293 -8.06 4.87 -18.90
C VAL A 293 -8.93 5.43 -20.01
N GLU A 294 -8.35 5.68 -21.19
CA GLU A 294 -9.09 6.26 -22.34
C GLU A 294 -10.17 5.31 -22.84
N GLU A 295 -9.86 4.02 -22.89
CA GLU A 295 -10.81 2.98 -23.28
C GLU A 295 -11.96 2.83 -22.26
N VAL A 296 -11.66 2.96 -20.95
CA VAL A 296 -12.69 2.98 -19.90
C VAL A 296 -13.69 4.13 -20.13
N LEU A 297 -13.18 5.33 -20.35
CA LEU A 297 -14.00 6.52 -20.56
C LEU A 297 -14.81 6.42 -21.86
N SER A 298 -14.18 5.98 -22.95
CA SER A 298 -14.87 5.73 -24.23
C SER A 298 -15.94 4.67 -24.15
N LEU A 299 -15.68 3.58 -23.40
CA LEU A 299 -16.64 2.53 -23.15
C LEU A 299 -17.85 3.04 -22.34
N TYR A 300 -17.57 3.83 -21.29
CA TYR A 300 -18.61 4.43 -20.46
C TYR A 300 -19.53 5.32 -21.28
N GLU A 301 -18.96 6.24 -22.09
CA GLU A 301 -19.75 7.13 -22.95
C GLU A 301 -20.61 6.36 -23.96
N ARG A 302 -20.03 5.38 -24.65
CA ARG A 302 -20.74 4.53 -25.62
C ARG A 302 -21.87 3.75 -24.95
N GLY A 303 -21.61 3.18 -23.77
CA GLY A 303 -22.60 2.44 -23.01
C GLY A 303 -23.78 3.31 -22.60
N VAL A 304 -23.52 4.48 -22.01
CA VAL A 304 -24.59 5.43 -21.63
C VAL A 304 -25.36 5.93 -22.86
N ALA A 305 -24.68 6.20 -23.96
CA ALA A 305 -25.34 6.60 -25.22
C ALA A 305 -26.20 5.50 -25.81
N SER A 306 -25.87 4.22 -25.62
CA SER A 306 -26.67 3.07 -26.03
C SER A 306 -27.81 2.71 -25.05
N GLY A 307 -27.96 3.48 -23.96
CA GLY A 307 -29.03 3.27 -22.97
C GLY A 307 -28.64 2.41 -21.78
N TRP A 308 -27.35 2.02 -21.65
CA TRP A 308 -26.86 1.36 -20.45
C TRP A 308 -27.02 2.27 -19.23
N LYS A 309 -27.48 1.70 -18.12
CA LYS A 309 -27.58 2.37 -16.83
C LYS A 309 -26.47 1.85 -15.93
N PRO A 310 -25.43 2.66 -15.68
CA PRO A 310 -24.34 2.25 -14.80
C PRO A 310 -24.85 1.92 -13.40
N ASP A 311 -24.38 0.80 -12.85
CA ASP A 311 -24.67 0.36 -11.50
C ASP A 311 -23.63 0.91 -10.49
N PRO A 312 -23.83 0.79 -9.17
CA PRO A 312 -22.85 1.24 -8.18
C PRO A 312 -21.47 0.58 -8.32
N ILE A 313 -21.40 -0.61 -8.93
CA ILE A 313 -20.13 -1.33 -9.16
C ILE A 313 -19.33 -0.61 -10.24
N ALA A 314 -19.99 -0.23 -11.36
CA ALA A 314 -19.36 0.54 -12.44
C ALA A 314 -18.77 1.86 -11.92
N PHE A 315 -19.52 2.58 -11.08
CA PHE A 315 -19.03 3.81 -10.45
C PHE A 315 -17.89 3.58 -9.46
N SER A 316 -17.88 2.46 -8.72
CA SER A 316 -16.76 2.08 -7.88
C SER A 316 -15.49 1.84 -8.69
N VAL A 317 -15.62 1.23 -9.88
CA VAL A 317 -14.48 1.01 -10.80
C VAL A 317 -13.94 2.33 -11.32
N LEU A 318 -14.81 3.25 -11.77
CA LEU A 318 -14.40 4.58 -12.22
C LEU A 318 -13.71 5.37 -11.10
N GLY A 319 -14.29 5.37 -9.89
CA GLY A 319 -13.72 6.06 -8.74
C GLY A 319 -12.35 5.50 -8.35
N LYS A 320 -12.19 4.18 -8.40
CA LYS A 320 -10.90 3.52 -8.15
C LYS A 320 -9.86 3.90 -9.21
N MET A 321 -10.24 3.88 -10.48
CA MET A 321 -9.36 4.25 -11.60
C MET A 321 -8.89 5.69 -11.48
N PHE A 322 -9.79 6.65 -11.22
CA PHE A 322 -9.42 8.05 -11.00
C PHE A 322 -8.53 8.24 -9.78
N GLY A 323 -8.76 7.46 -8.70
CA GLY A 323 -7.89 7.46 -7.52
C GLY A 323 -6.47 6.95 -7.81
N GLU A 324 -6.34 5.90 -8.62
CA GLU A 324 -5.05 5.33 -9.02
C GLU A 324 -4.29 6.24 -10.01
N SER A 325 -5.00 6.96 -10.86
CA SER A 325 -4.41 7.97 -11.76
C SER A 325 -4.12 9.32 -11.07
N GLY A 326 -4.54 9.50 -9.83
CA GLY A 326 -4.37 10.76 -9.08
C GLY A 326 -5.32 11.88 -9.52
N ASP A 327 -6.39 11.53 -10.24
CA ASP A 327 -7.40 12.47 -10.71
C ASP A 327 -8.55 12.61 -9.70
N TYR A 328 -8.42 13.58 -8.80
CA TYR A 328 -9.37 13.80 -7.71
C TYR A 328 -10.64 14.52 -8.17
N ASP A 329 -10.56 15.34 -9.19
CA ASP A 329 -11.73 15.97 -9.78
C ASP A 329 -12.62 14.89 -10.42
N GLY A 330 -12.02 13.88 -11.06
CA GLY A 330 -12.72 12.70 -11.56
C GLY A 330 -13.53 11.97 -10.49
N ILE A 331 -13.00 11.85 -9.27
CA ILE A 331 -13.76 11.23 -8.16
C ILE A 331 -14.98 12.05 -7.77
N ARG A 332 -14.87 13.38 -7.70
CA ARG A 332 -16.04 14.26 -7.43
C ARG A 332 -17.08 14.13 -8.53
N TYR A 333 -16.65 14.08 -9.78
CA TYR A 333 -17.57 13.89 -10.93
C TYR A 333 -18.29 12.55 -10.87
N VAL A 334 -17.64 11.47 -10.42
CA VAL A 334 -18.30 10.16 -10.26
C VAL A 334 -19.50 10.26 -9.31
N LEU A 335 -19.36 10.92 -8.15
CA LEU A 335 -20.45 11.09 -7.21
C LEU A 335 -21.57 11.99 -7.75
N GLN A 336 -21.21 13.09 -8.43
CA GLN A 336 -22.19 13.98 -9.06
C GLN A 336 -22.98 13.26 -10.15
N GLU A 337 -22.31 12.45 -10.96
CA GLU A 337 -22.94 11.67 -12.01
C GLU A 337 -23.88 10.59 -11.45
N MET A 338 -23.46 9.89 -10.38
CA MET A 338 -24.35 8.96 -9.68
C MET A 338 -25.65 9.64 -9.23
N LYS A 339 -25.53 10.82 -8.60
CA LYS A 339 -26.67 11.61 -8.16
C LYS A 339 -27.55 12.08 -9.33
N SER A 340 -26.92 12.52 -10.44
CA SER A 340 -27.63 12.99 -11.65
C SER A 340 -28.45 11.89 -12.30
N LEU A 341 -27.96 10.66 -12.27
CA LEU A 341 -28.63 9.47 -12.81
C LEU A 341 -29.61 8.83 -11.81
N GLY A 342 -29.76 9.40 -10.60
CA GLY A 342 -30.62 8.86 -9.55
C GLY A 342 -30.10 7.58 -8.91
N VAL A 343 -28.84 7.24 -9.10
CA VAL A 343 -28.17 6.10 -8.47
C VAL A 343 -27.65 6.54 -7.11
N GLN A 344 -28.21 5.99 -6.04
CA GLN A 344 -27.77 6.34 -4.68
C GLN A 344 -26.41 5.68 -4.37
N PRO A 345 -25.38 6.45 -3.97
CA PRO A 345 -24.13 5.88 -3.50
C PRO A 345 -24.39 4.99 -2.27
N ASN A 346 -23.76 3.84 -2.25
CA ASN A 346 -23.81 2.91 -1.12
C ASN A 346 -22.48 2.90 -0.37
N LEU A 347 -22.44 2.20 0.76
CA LEU A 347 -21.24 2.08 1.59
C LEU A 347 -20.00 1.58 0.83
N VAL A 348 -20.21 0.67 -0.16
CA VAL A 348 -19.11 0.14 -0.98
C VAL A 348 -18.48 1.21 -1.86
N VAL A 349 -19.32 2.07 -2.47
CA VAL A 349 -18.83 3.20 -3.28
C VAL A 349 -18.02 4.16 -2.41
N TYR A 350 -18.58 4.61 -1.28
CA TYR A 350 -17.86 5.52 -0.40
C TYR A 350 -16.55 4.93 0.11
N ASN A 351 -16.52 3.66 0.53
CA ASN A 351 -15.29 2.99 0.97
C ASN A 351 -14.23 2.93 -0.13
N THR A 352 -14.66 2.65 -1.38
CA THR A 352 -13.73 2.63 -2.53
C THR A 352 -13.15 4.01 -2.79
N LEU A 353 -13.97 5.06 -2.72
CA LEU A 353 -13.52 6.44 -2.93
C LEU A 353 -12.62 6.94 -1.79
N LEU A 354 -12.94 6.59 -0.54
CA LEU A 354 -12.09 6.89 0.62
C LEU A 354 -10.72 6.21 0.51
N GLU A 355 -10.70 4.93 0.10
CA GLU A 355 -9.44 4.21 -0.13
C GLU A 355 -8.60 4.87 -1.23
N ALA A 356 -9.24 5.31 -2.32
CA ALA A 356 -8.61 6.05 -3.39
C ALA A 356 -8.00 7.38 -2.88
N MET A 357 -8.76 8.15 -2.08
CA MET A 357 -8.27 9.39 -1.45
C MET A 357 -7.09 9.14 -0.50
N GLY A 358 -7.11 8.01 0.22
CA GLY A 358 -6.02 7.61 1.11
C GLY A 358 -4.72 7.29 0.37
N LYS A 359 -4.81 6.61 -0.77
CA LYS A 359 -3.66 6.35 -1.65
C LYS A 359 -3.10 7.65 -2.22
N ALA A 360 -3.98 8.56 -2.54
CA ALA A 360 -3.69 9.86 -3.10
C ALA A 360 -3.13 10.90 -2.10
N GLY A 361 -3.16 10.62 -0.80
CA GLY A 361 -2.71 11.54 0.23
C GLY A 361 -3.55 12.83 0.34
N LYS A 362 -4.87 12.73 0.16
CA LYS A 362 -5.82 13.86 0.20
C LYS A 362 -6.79 13.78 1.39
N PRO A 363 -6.32 14.00 2.63
CA PRO A 363 -7.13 13.82 3.84
C PRO A 363 -8.36 14.74 3.91
N GLY A 364 -8.26 15.98 3.42
CA GLY A 364 -9.38 16.93 3.42
C GLY A 364 -10.55 16.45 2.53
N LEU A 365 -10.26 15.87 1.38
CA LEU A 365 -11.29 15.31 0.51
C LEU A 365 -11.89 14.04 1.12
N ALA A 366 -11.08 13.20 1.77
CA ALA A 366 -11.57 12.03 2.49
C ALA A 366 -12.53 12.44 3.63
N ARG A 367 -12.23 13.50 4.37
CA ARG A 367 -13.13 14.06 5.38
C ARG A 367 -14.48 14.50 4.78
N SER A 368 -14.45 15.27 3.69
CA SER A 368 -15.68 15.73 3.01
C SER A 368 -16.52 14.56 2.51
N LEU A 369 -15.91 13.50 1.96
CA LEU A 369 -16.61 12.30 1.53
C LEU A 369 -17.26 11.56 2.69
N PHE A 370 -16.56 11.47 3.82
CA PHE A 370 -17.07 10.83 5.02
C PHE A 370 -18.25 11.58 5.60
N ASP A 371 -18.17 12.91 5.72
CA ASP A 371 -19.25 13.73 6.22
C ASP A 371 -20.47 13.64 5.30
N GLU A 372 -20.31 13.70 3.97
CA GLU A 372 -21.38 13.48 2.99
C GLU A 372 -22.05 12.11 3.15
N MET A 373 -21.25 11.06 3.41
CA MET A 373 -21.77 9.70 3.65
C MET A 373 -22.66 9.66 4.91
N VAL A 374 -22.22 10.28 6.00
CA VAL A 374 -22.95 10.33 7.28
C VAL A 374 -24.21 11.18 7.12
N GLU A 375 -24.13 12.34 6.46
CA GLU A 375 -25.28 13.21 6.15
C GLU A 375 -26.34 12.51 5.27
N SER A 376 -25.91 11.61 4.39
CA SER A 376 -26.82 10.79 3.58
C SER A 376 -27.54 9.67 4.38
N GLY A 377 -27.27 9.56 5.68
CA GLY A 377 -27.89 8.59 6.60
C GLY A 377 -27.24 7.21 6.57
N LEU A 378 -26.07 7.06 5.95
CA LEU A 378 -25.32 5.81 5.97
C LEU A 378 -24.48 5.72 7.25
N THR A 379 -24.60 4.58 7.95
CA THR A 379 -23.73 4.30 9.12
C THR A 379 -22.38 3.76 8.65
N PRO A 380 -21.26 4.37 9.09
CA PRO A 380 -19.93 3.86 8.78
C PRO A 380 -19.74 2.43 9.29
N ASP A 381 -19.04 1.61 8.53
CA ASP A 381 -18.56 0.29 8.99
C ASP A 381 -17.11 0.38 9.50
N GLU A 382 -16.62 -0.70 10.10
CA GLU A 382 -15.23 -0.79 10.60
C GLU A 382 -14.20 -0.46 9.52
N LYS A 383 -14.47 -0.84 8.26
CA LYS A 383 -13.57 -0.58 7.12
C LYS A 383 -13.49 0.90 6.79
N THR A 384 -14.63 1.59 6.78
CA THR A 384 -14.72 3.04 6.56
C THR A 384 -13.89 3.79 7.60
N LEU A 385 -14.11 3.47 8.88
CA LEU A 385 -13.47 4.14 10.01
C LEU A 385 -11.95 3.88 10.03
N THR A 386 -11.56 2.62 9.86
CA THR A 386 -10.14 2.24 9.78
C THR A 386 -9.44 2.89 8.58
N ALA A 387 -10.09 2.97 7.43
CA ALA A 387 -9.54 3.65 6.26
C ALA A 387 -9.30 5.13 6.53
N LEU A 388 -10.29 5.81 7.12
CA LEU A 388 -10.20 7.24 7.41
C LEU A 388 -9.10 7.55 8.44
N ILE A 389 -9.01 6.77 9.52
CA ILE A 389 -7.95 6.93 10.53
C ILE A 389 -6.56 6.67 9.93
N LYS A 390 -6.42 5.67 9.05
CA LYS A 390 -5.15 5.44 8.32
C LYS A 390 -4.78 6.63 7.41
N ILE A 391 -5.77 7.26 6.79
CA ILE A 391 -5.56 8.47 5.97
C ILE A 391 -5.06 9.61 6.83
N TYR A 392 -5.72 9.87 7.97
CA TYR A 392 -5.32 10.91 8.90
C TYR A 392 -3.96 10.64 9.52
N GLY A 393 -3.65 9.39 9.90
CA GLY A 393 -2.35 8.99 10.43
C GLY A 393 -1.22 9.27 9.43
N LYS A 394 -1.37 8.88 8.16
CA LYS A 394 -0.39 9.18 7.10
C LYS A 394 -0.20 10.69 6.88
N ALA A 395 -1.26 11.45 6.99
CA ALA A 395 -1.24 12.91 6.84
C ALA A 395 -0.76 13.64 8.10
N ARG A 396 -0.57 12.93 9.21
CA ARG A 396 -0.29 13.50 10.56
C ARG A 396 -1.40 14.43 11.07
N TRP A 397 -2.65 14.18 10.69
CA TRP A 397 -3.83 14.88 11.15
C TRP A 397 -4.38 14.26 12.44
N ALA A 398 -3.59 14.33 13.51
CA ALA A 398 -3.92 13.69 14.78
C ALA A 398 -5.21 14.23 15.40
N LYS A 399 -5.42 15.52 15.32
CA LYS A 399 -6.63 16.16 15.88
C LYS A 399 -7.89 15.61 15.23
N ASP A 400 -7.90 15.49 13.89
CA ASP A 400 -9.05 14.96 13.15
C ASP A 400 -9.30 13.48 13.43
N ALA A 401 -8.22 12.70 13.61
CA ALA A 401 -8.34 11.28 13.95
C ALA A 401 -8.90 11.08 15.37
N LEU A 402 -8.50 11.90 16.33
CA LEU A 402 -9.00 11.86 17.72
C LEU A 402 -10.45 12.38 17.79
N GLU A 403 -10.79 13.46 17.06
CA GLU A 403 -12.16 13.94 16.93
C GLU A 403 -13.08 12.85 16.34
N LEU A 404 -12.60 12.12 15.35
CA LEU A 404 -13.34 10.98 14.79
C LEU A 404 -13.55 9.87 15.83
N TRP A 405 -12.52 9.56 16.63
CA TRP A 405 -12.61 8.57 17.71
C TRP A 405 -13.65 9.01 18.76
N GLU A 406 -13.69 10.27 19.17
CA GLU A 406 -14.70 10.80 20.09
C GLU A 406 -16.11 10.67 19.48
N ARG A 407 -16.30 11.05 18.20
CA ARG A 407 -17.57 10.85 17.48
C ARG A 407 -17.99 9.38 17.42
N MET A 408 -17.03 8.47 17.29
CA MET A 408 -17.32 7.02 17.29
C MET A 408 -17.85 6.57 18.65
N ARG A 409 -17.28 7.04 19.74
CA ARG A 409 -17.75 6.75 21.10
C ARG A 409 -19.17 7.29 21.34
N GLU A 410 -19.42 8.55 20.97
CA GLU A 410 -20.72 9.21 21.11
C GLU A 410 -21.82 8.49 20.32
N ASN A 411 -21.54 8.12 19.07
CA ASN A 411 -22.51 7.48 18.19
C ASN A 411 -22.56 5.95 18.35
N LYS A 412 -21.75 5.37 19.24
CA LYS A 412 -21.61 3.92 19.44
C LYS A 412 -21.33 3.16 18.14
N TRP A 413 -20.49 3.75 17.29
CA TRP A 413 -20.05 3.09 16.07
C TRP A 413 -19.11 1.92 16.41
N PRO A 414 -19.00 0.91 15.54
CA PRO A 414 -18.17 -0.25 15.82
C PRO A 414 -16.70 0.16 15.94
N MET A 415 -16.05 -0.31 17.01
CA MET A 415 -14.63 -0.16 17.25
C MET A 415 -14.01 -1.54 17.44
N ASP A 416 -12.95 -1.80 16.68
CA ASP A 416 -12.18 -3.04 16.77
C ASP A 416 -10.75 -2.78 17.28
N PHE A 417 -10.03 -3.84 17.60
CA PHE A 417 -8.63 -3.73 18.06
C PHE A 417 -7.69 -3.18 16.98
N ILE A 418 -8.01 -3.36 15.67
CA ILE A 418 -7.19 -2.83 14.56
C ILE A 418 -7.25 -1.30 14.58
N LEU A 419 -8.42 -0.75 14.85
CA LEU A 419 -8.65 0.69 14.90
C LEU A 419 -7.92 1.32 16.09
N TYR A 420 -8.05 0.73 17.31
CA TYR A 420 -7.28 1.18 18.46
C TYR A 420 -5.77 1.12 18.22
N ASN A 421 -5.26 0.01 17.67
CA ASN A 421 -3.84 -0.14 17.36
C ASN A 421 -3.38 0.87 16.30
N THR A 422 -4.25 1.20 15.33
CA THR A 422 -3.93 2.23 14.32
C THR A 422 -3.83 3.63 14.93
N LEU A 423 -4.74 3.98 15.86
CA LEU A 423 -4.71 5.24 16.60
C LEU A 423 -3.49 5.32 17.53
N LEU A 424 -3.19 4.25 18.27
CA LEU A 424 -2.01 4.19 19.15
C LEU A 424 -0.71 4.35 18.34
N ASN A 425 -0.58 3.68 17.17
CA ASN A 425 0.59 3.86 16.31
C ASN A 425 0.69 5.30 15.77
N MET A 426 -0.43 5.92 15.42
CA MET A 426 -0.43 7.33 15.01
C MET A 426 0.05 8.24 16.15
N CYS A 427 -0.42 8.01 17.37
CA CYS A 427 0.04 8.75 18.55
C CYS A 427 1.54 8.54 18.79
N ALA A 428 2.05 7.29 18.56
CA ALA A 428 3.47 6.97 18.64
C ALA A 428 4.32 7.76 17.63
N ASP A 429 3.85 7.85 16.38
CA ASP A 429 4.56 8.55 15.31
C ASP A 429 4.63 10.07 15.51
N ILE A 430 3.63 10.64 16.19
CA ILE A 430 3.50 12.07 16.43
C ILE A 430 4.05 12.48 17.81
N GLY A 431 4.06 11.53 18.77
CA GLY A 431 4.53 11.74 20.14
C GLY A 431 3.44 12.24 21.10
N LEU A 432 2.16 11.88 20.85
CA LEU A 432 1.01 12.25 21.66
C LEU A 432 0.83 11.25 22.82
N VAL A 433 1.48 11.51 23.95
CA VAL A 433 1.51 10.57 25.08
C VAL A 433 0.18 10.53 25.83
N GLU A 434 -0.39 11.70 26.16
CA GLU A 434 -1.63 11.80 26.96
C GLU A 434 -2.85 11.22 26.24
N GLU A 435 -2.93 11.44 24.92
CA GLU A 435 -3.99 10.92 24.07
C GLU A 435 -3.89 9.39 23.94
N ALA A 436 -2.66 8.90 23.81
CA ALA A 436 -2.43 7.45 23.77
C ALA A 436 -2.79 6.76 25.09
N GLU A 437 -2.47 7.37 26.21
CA GLU A 437 -2.89 6.87 27.53
C GLU A 437 -4.42 6.77 27.62
N ARG A 438 -5.15 7.81 27.20
CA ARG A 438 -6.62 7.80 27.18
C ARG A 438 -7.19 6.70 26.28
N LEU A 439 -6.61 6.52 25.07
CA LEU A 439 -7.00 5.45 24.13
C LEU A 439 -6.74 4.05 24.72
N PHE A 440 -5.59 3.87 25.37
CA PHE A 440 -5.19 2.60 25.94
C PHE A 440 -6.06 2.23 27.16
N GLU A 441 -6.40 3.19 28.01
CA GLU A 441 -7.33 2.98 29.12
C GLU A 441 -8.76 2.69 28.63
N ASP A 442 -9.24 3.38 27.60
CA ASP A 442 -10.53 3.09 26.97
C ASP A 442 -10.55 1.64 26.42
N MET A 443 -9.44 1.22 25.78
CA MET A 443 -9.28 -0.15 25.32
C MET A 443 -9.28 -1.18 26.46
N LYS A 444 -8.64 -0.87 27.61
CA LYS A 444 -8.68 -1.72 28.82
C LYS A 444 -10.09 -1.86 29.39
N LEU A 445 -10.90 -0.81 29.32
CA LEU A 445 -12.29 -0.80 29.80
C LEU A 445 -13.25 -1.52 28.85
N SER A 446 -12.92 -1.64 27.58
CA SER A 446 -13.75 -2.30 26.56
C SER A 446 -13.97 -3.78 26.91
N GLU A 447 -15.19 -4.28 26.70
CA GLU A 447 -15.52 -5.71 26.90
C GLU A 447 -14.97 -6.58 25.76
N TYR A 448 -14.83 -6.00 24.54
CA TYR A 448 -14.53 -6.75 23.32
C TYR A 448 -13.13 -6.53 22.78
N CYS A 449 -12.47 -5.42 23.17
CA CYS A 449 -11.18 -4.98 22.60
C CYS A 449 -10.13 -4.83 23.69
N LYS A 450 -9.73 -5.94 24.33
CA LYS A 450 -8.64 -5.90 25.32
C LYS A 450 -7.28 -5.66 24.63
N PRO A 451 -6.36 -4.90 25.27
CA PRO A 451 -5.02 -4.68 24.76
C PRO A 451 -4.29 -5.98 24.46
N ASP A 452 -3.74 -6.07 23.28
CA ASP A 452 -2.92 -7.19 22.79
C ASP A 452 -1.41 -6.85 22.77
N SER A 453 -0.58 -7.77 22.35
CA SER A 453 0.86 -7.57 22.23
C SER A 453 1.23 -6.35 21.37
N TYR A 454 0.42 -6.01 20.36
CA TYR A 454 0.65 -4.84 19.50
C TYR A 454 0.31 -3.53 20.21
N SER A 455 -0.80 -3.49 20.94
CA SER A 455 -1.20 -2.33 21.75
C SER A 455 -0.16 -1.98 22.81
N TYR A 456 0.33 -3.00 23.54
CA TYR A 456 1.41 -2.84 24.51
C TYR A 456 2.70 -2.36 23.86
N THR A 457 3.06 -2.92 22.68
CA THR A 457 4.26 -2.50 21.94
C THR A 457 4.16 -1.04 21.49
N ALA A 458 2.99 -0.61 21.02
CA ALA A 458 2.76 0.79 20.63
C ALA A 458 2.95 1.73 21.83
N MET A 459 2.40 1.38 23.00
CA MET A 459 2.56 2.17 24.22
C MET A 459 4.00 2.18 24.73
N LEU A 460 4.73 1.05 24.66
CA LEU A 460 6.16 1.01 24.99
C LEU A 460 6.98 1.93 24.08
N ASN A 461 6.64 2.00 22.79
CA ASN A 461 7.29 2.90 21.85
C ASN A 461 6.96 4.38 22.15
N ILE A 462 5.72 4.68 22.55
CA ILE A 462 5.28 6.03 22.95
C ILE A 462 6.07 6.48 24.17
N TYR A 463 6.09 5.70 25.23
CA TYR A 463 6.83 6.04 26.46
C TYR A 463 8.35 6.13 26.20
N GLY A 464 8.89 5.19 25.41
CA GLY A 464 10.29 5.20 25.03
C GLY A 464 10.69 6.41 24.21
N SER A 465 9.82 6.86 23.30
CA SER A 465 10.05 8.07 22.51
C SER A 465 9.92 9.35 23.33
N GLY A 466 9.00 9.36 24.28
CA GLY A 466 8.73 10.48 25.21
C GLY A 466 9.71 10.57 26.37
N GLY A 467 10.63 9.60 26.52
CA GLY A 467 11.57 9.54 27.65
C GLY A 467 10.96 9.13 28.99
N ASN A 468 9.71 8.62 28.99
CA ASN A 468 9.00 8.18 30.20
C ASN A 468 9.40 6.76 30.59
N VAL A 469 10.64 6.60 31.04
CA VAL A 469 11.27 5.28 31.27
C VAL A 469 10.55 4.47 32.34
N ASP A 470 10.16 5.10 33.44
CA ASP A 470 9.50 4.41 34.55
C ASP A 470 8.12 3.86 34.15
N LYS A 471 7.31 4.65 33.43
CA LYS A 471 6.04 4.19 32.87
C LYS A 471 6.25 3.05 31.86
N ALA A 472 7.33 3.05 31.08
CA ALA A 472 7.63 1.96 30.16
C ALA A 472 7.97 0.66 30.89
N ILE A 473 8.68 0.73 32.03
CA ILE A 473 8.99 -0.42 32.88
C ILE A 473 7.72 -0.93 33.54
N GLU A 474 6.89 -0.06 34.13
CA GLU A 474 5.62 -0.41 34.75
C GLU A 474 4.70 -1.13 33.77
N LEU A 475 4.60 -0.61 32.53
CA LEU A 475 3.80 -1.21 31.47
C LEU A 475 4.32 -2.60 31.07
N PHE A 476 5.63 -2.78 30.99
CA PHE A 476 6.25 -4.08 30.71
C PHE A 476 5.97 -5.09 31.83
N GLU A 477 5.99 -4.65 33.09
CA GLU A 477 5.64 -5.49 34.23
C GLU A 477 4.15 -5.84 34.26
N GLU A 478 3.26 -4.89 33.91
CA GLU A 478 1.82 -5.12 33.75
C GLU A 478 1.58 -6.18 32.65
N MET A 479 2.15 -5.98 31.46
CA MET A 479 2.09 -6.93 30.35
C MET A 479 2.57 -8.32 30.78
N SER A 480 3.61 -8.34 31.61
CA SER A 480 4.20 -9.55 32.16
C SER A 480 3.28 -10.27 33.16
N LYS A 481 2.61 -9.54 34.05
CA LYS A 481 1.68 -10.06 35.03
C LYS A 481 0.40 -10.61 34.38
N LEU A 482 -0.06 -9.95 33.31
CA LEU A 482 -1.26 -10.35 32.56
C LEU A 482 -1.00 -11.54 31.61
N GLY A 483 0.24 -12.00 31.49
CA GLY A 483 0.60 -13.10 30.57
C GLY A 483 0.52 -12.75 29.09
N VAL A 484 0.48 -11.46 28.75
CA VAL A 484 0.52 -11.02 27.36
C VAL A 484 1.92 -11.30 26.79
N ALA A 485 1.96 -11.92 25.60
CA ALA A 485 3.23 -12.30 24.97
C ALA A 485 4.05 -11.07 24.60
N VAL A 486 5.29 -11.00 25.11
CA VAL A 486 6.26 -9.98 24.70
C VAL A 486 6.76 -10.33 23.30
N ASN A 487 6.66 -9.39 22.37
CA ASN A 487 7.24 -9.54 21.03
C ASN A 487 8.63 -8.87 20.95
N VAL A 488 9.42 -9.26 19.95
CA VAL A 488 10.79 -8.72 19.73
C VAL A 488 10.77 -7.21 19.58
N MET A 489 9.75 -6.64 18.91
CA MET A 489 9.65 -5.19 18.69
C MET A 489 9.47 -4.43 20.01
N GLY A 490 8.57 -4.89 20.89
CA GLY A 490 8.37 -4.29 22.23
C GLY A 490 9.62 -4.35 23.08
N CYS A 491 10.31 -5.50 23.08
CA CYS A 491 11.61 -5.67 23.73
C CYS A 491 12.65 -4.68 23.18
N THR A 492 12.75 -4.56 21.85
CA THR A 492 13.68 -3.64 21.18
C THR A 492 13.42 -2.18 21.54
N CYS A 493 12.15 -1.75 21.53
CA CYS A 493 11.77 -0.38 21.92
C CYS A 493 12.15 -0.08 23.38
N LEU A 494 11.89 -1.02 24.29
CA LEU A 494 12.19 -0.83 25.70
C LEU A 494 13.71 -0.82 25.96
N ILE A 495 14.47 -1.75 25.37
CA ILE A 495 15.94 -1.79 25.47
C ILE A 495 16.55 -0.50 24.92
N GLN A 496 16.08 0.03 23.80
CA GLN A 496 16.53 1.30 23.25
C GLN A 496 16.24 2.48 24.18
N CYS A 497 15.06 2.48 24.82
CA CYS A 497 14.65 3.50 25.79
C CYS A 497 15.58 3.48 27.01
N LEU A 498 15.75 2.29 27.62
CA LEU A 498 16.59 2.07 28.79
C LEU A 498 18.06 2.43 28.53
N GLY A 499 18.57 2.05 27.36
CA GLY A 499 19.95 2.37 26.95
C GLY A 499 20.17 3.88 26.82
N LYS A 500 19.25 4.63 26.19
CA LYS A 500 19.31 6.08 26.12
C LYS A 500 19.26 6.76 27.49
N ALA A 501 18.45 6.20 28.40
CA ALA A 501 18.33 6.68 29.78
C ALA A 501 19.47 6.20 30.69
N ARG A 502 20.39 5.39 30.18
CA ARG A 502 21.50 4.78 30.94
C ARG A 502 21.05 3.93 32.13
N ARG A 503 19.86 3.31 32.02
CA ARG A 503 19.31 2.39 33.02
C ARG A 503 19.74 0.95 32.69
N ILE A 504 21.04 0.65 32.81
CA ILE A 504 21.64 -0.61 32.33
C ILE A 504 21.17 -1.81 33.14
N ASP A 505 21.00 -1.70 34.46
CA ASP A 505 20.53 -2.81 35.28
C ASP A 505 19.08 -3.22 34.92
N ASP A 506 18.21 -2.26 34.66
CA ASP A 506 16.86 -2.53 34.18
C ASP A 506 16.86 -3.14 32.77
N LEU A 507 17.77 -2.69 31.89
CA LEU A 507 17.95 -3.26 30.57
C LEU A 507 18.29 -4.75 30.64
N VAL A 508 19.26 -5.12 31.48
CA VAL A 508 19.68 -6.52 31.67
C VAL A 508 18.53 -7.35 32.21
N ARG A 509 17.79 -6.82 33.19
CA ARG A 509 16.59 -7.46 33.74
C ARG A 509 15.51 -7.69 32.68
N VAL A 510 15.17 -6.67 31.91
CA VAL A 510 14.15 -6.75 30.82
C VAL A 510 14.58 -7.74 29.75
N PHE A 511 15.86 -7.68 29.34
CA PHE A 511 16.41 -8.62 28.35
C PHE A 511 16.30 -10.07 28.85
N GLY A 512 16.76 -10.35 30.09
CA GLY A 512 16.68 -11.68 30.68
C GLY A 512 15.25 -12.21 30.74
N VAL A 513 14.30 -11.42 31.27
CA VAL A 513 12.87 -11.80 31.31
C VAL A 513 12.31 -12.06 29.91
N SER A 514 12.74 -11.29 28.91
CA SER A 514 12.26 -11.49 27.51
C SER A 514 12.78 -12.80 26.92
N ILE A 515 14.06 -13.13 27.14
CA ILE A 515 14.66 -14.40 26.69
C ILE A 515 14.00 -15.60 27.38
N ASP A 516 13.81 -15.53 28.71
CA ASP A 516 13.16 -16.60 29.49
C ASP A 516 11.73 -16.87 29.01
N ARG A 517 11.06 -15.86 28.42
CA ARG A 517 9.73 -15.98 27.80
C ARG A 517 9.75 -16.43 26.34
N GLY A 518 10.91 -16.76 25.81
CA GLY A 518 11.09 -17.31 24.48
C GLY A 518 11.16 -16.28 23.35
N VAL A 519 11.42 -15.00 23.67
CA VAL A 519 11.73 -13.99 22.67
C VAL A 519 13.05 -14.37 22.02
N LYS A 520 13.03 -14.56 20.69
CA LYS A 520 14.27 -14.82 19.92
C LYS A 520 14.81 -13.48 19.46
N PRO A 521 16.05 -13.11 19.85
CA PRO A 521 16.67 -11.88 19.38
C PRO A 521 16.83 -11.88 17.87
N ASP A 522 16.47 -10.75 17.25
CA ASP A 522 16.72 -10.46 15.84
C ASP A 522 17.90 -9.49 15.70
N ASP A 523 18.29 -9.22 14.46
CA ASP A 523 19.39 -8.29 14.18
C ASP A 523 19.10 -6.85 14.63
N ARG A 524 17.81 -6.46 14.71
CA ARG A 524 17.42 -5.13 15.19
C ARG A 524 17.68 -5.00 16.68
N LEU A 525 17.31 -6.01 17.45
CA LEU A 525 17.61 -6.07 18.88
C LEU A 525 19.10 -6.08 19.15
N CYS A 526 19.88 -6.87 18.38
CA CYS A 526 21.35 -6.88 18.45
C CYS A 526 21.94 -5.49 18.12
N GLY A 527 21.38 -4.79 17.12
CA GLY A 527 21.79 -3.43 16.79
C GLY A 527 21.49 -2.42 17.91
N CYS A 528 20.36 -2.57 18.60
CA CYS A 528 20.06 -1.74 19.77
C CYS A 528 21.04 -2.01 20.91
N LEU A 529 21.38 -3.25 21.23
CA LEU A 529 22.39 -3.58 22.24
C LEU A 529 23.76 -3.02 21.86
N LEU A 530 24.21 -3.14 20.60
CA LEU A 530 25.43 -2.49 20.11
C LEU A 530 25.41 -0.97 20.30
N SER A 531 24.29 -0.33 19.99
CA SER A 531 24.12 1.11 20.19
C SER A 531 24.24 1.47 21.67
N VAL A 532 23.70 0.64 22.57
CA VAL A 532 23.88 0.85 24.02
C VAL A 532 25.33 0.68 24.45
N VAL A 533 26.05 -0.32 23.93
CA VAL A 533 27.48 -0.48 24.18
C VAL A 533 28.25 0.78 23.79
N SER A 534 27.89 1.43 22.69
CA SER A 534 28.54 2.69 22.28
C SER A 534 28.22 3.88 23.22
N LEU A 535 27.14 3.83 23.99
CA LEU A 535 26.71 4.89 24.91
C LEU A 535 27.22 4.66 26.35
N CYS A 536 27.67 3.46 26.71
CA CYS A 536 28.17 3.12 28.04
C CYS A 536 29.50 3.84 28.31
N VAL A 537 29.61 4.38 29.54
CA VAL A 537 30.81 5.11 30.00
C VAL A 537 31.66 4.25 30.87
N THR A 538 31.04 3.37 31.72
CA THR A 538 31.75 2.52 32.65
C THR A 538 32.06 1.14 32.03
N SER A 539 33.20 0.53 32.40
CA SER A 539 33.53 -0.82 31.92
C SER A 539 32.53 -1.85 32.41
N GLU A 540 32.02 -1.70 33.65
CA GLU A 540 31.04 -2.60 34.23
C GLU A 540 29.73 -2.63 33.42
N ASP A 541 29.22 -1.47 33.02
CA ASP A 541 28.01 -1.38 32.19
C ASP A 541 28.23 -2.01 30.82
N VAL A 542 29.40 -1.78 30.22
CA VAL A 542 29.80 -2.41 28.94
C VAL A 542 29.78 -3.94 29.07
N ASP A 543 30.36 -4.52 30.13
CA ASP A 543 30.43 -5.95 30.33
C ASP A 543 29.02 -6.57 30.53
N LYS A 544 28.12 -5.87 31.24
CA LYS A 544 26.73 -6.28 31.41
C LYS A 544 25.99 -6.35 30.06
N VAL A 545 26.11 -5.32 29.22
CA VAL A 545 25.46 -5.30 27.92
C VAL A 545 26.07 -6.29 26.93
N ILE A 546 27.40 -6.46 26.96
CA ILE A 546 28.09 -7.48 26.15
C ILE A 546 27.63 -8.89 26.53
N THR A 547 27.37 -9.15 27.82
CA THR A 547 26.79 -10.44 28.26
C THR A 547 25.41 -10.69 27.61
N CYS A 548 24.54 -9.68 27.56
CA CYS A 548 23.26 -9.78 26.83
C CYS A 548 23.48 -10.01 25.34
N LEU A 549 24.43 -9.28 24.73
CA LEU A 549 24.75 -9.43 23.32
C LEU A 549 25.37 -10.82 23.02
N GLN A 550 26.14 -11.38 23.95
CA GLN A 550 26.71 -12.73 23.83
C GLN A 550 25.61 -13.81 23.76
N GLN A 551 24.52 -13.63 24.50
CA GLN A 551 23.36 -14.52 24.45
C GLN A 551 22.56 -14.32 23.16
N ALA A 552 22.50 -13.08 22.63
CA ALA A 552 21.75 -12.76 21.42
C ALA A 552 22.51 -13.14 20.13
N ASN A 553 23.77 -12.75 20.02
CA ASN A 553 24.63 -12.98 18.85
C ASN A 553 26.10 -13.16 19.24
N PRO A 554 26.55 -14.41 19.51
CA PRO A 554 27.92 -14.70 19.90
C PRO A 554 28.97 -14.30 18.87
N LYS A 555 28.65 -14.38 17.56
CA LYS A 555 29.56 -14.00 16.46
C LYS A 555 29.91 -12.52 16.50
N LEU A 556 28.90 -11.69 16.78
CA LEU A 556 29.03 -10.24 16.85
C LEU A 556 29.95 -9.84 18.02
N VAL A 557 29.87 -10.52 19.18
CA VAL A 557 30.75 -10.29 20.31
C VAL A 557 32.18 -10.77 20.02
N ALA A 558 32.32 -11.90 19.33
CA ALA A 558 33.67 -12.35 18.88
C ALA A 558 34.32 -11.31 17.95
N PHE A 559 33.53 -10.72 17.06
CA PHE A 559 34.02 -9.66 16.18
C PHE A 559 34.36 -8.37 16.94
N LEU A 560 33.59 -7.97 17.95
CA LEU A 560 33.94 -6.83 18.82
C LEU A 560 35.28 -7.02 19.52
N LYS A 561 35.54 -8.21 20.08
CA LYS A 561 36.83 -8.54 20.73
C LYS A 561 37.98 -8.50 19.74
N LEU A 562 37.74 -8.95 18.50
CA LEU A 562 38.76 -8.90 17.44
C LEU A 562 39.15 -7.46 17.06
N ILE A 563 38.15 -6.54 17.01
CA ILE A 563 38.40 -5.12 16.73
C ILE A 563 39.18 -4.46 17.85
N GLU A 564 38.94 -4.84 19.10
CA GLU A 564 39.63 -4.29 20.28
C GLU A 564 41.09 -4.78 20.41
N ASP A 565 41.42 -5.91 19.81
CA ASP A 565 42.80 -6.43 19.80
C ASP A 565 43.66 -5.70 18.77
N ASN A 566 44.56 -4.87 19.25
CA ASN A 566 45.47 -4.10 18.42
C ASN A 566 46.48 -4.97 17.64
N CYS A 567 46.63 -6.25 18.01
CA CYS A 567 47.54 -7.18 17.32
C CYS A 567 46.91 -7.79 16.05
N THR A 568 45.61 -7.68 15.90
CA THR A 568 44.91 -8.27 14.77
C THR A 568 45.11 -7.48 13.46
N GLY A 569 45.59 -8.16 12.42
CA GLY A 569 45.81 -7.54 11.11
C GLY A 569 44.54 -7.22 10.35
N PHE A 570 44.61 -6.23 9.47
CA PHE A 570 43.45 -5.75 8.67
C PHE A 570 42.74 -6.85 7.88
N GLU A 571 43.46 -7.80 7.27
CA GLU A 571 42.82 -8.86 6.45
C GLU A 571 41.94 -9.79 7.29
N ASN A 572 42.30 -10.08 8.55
CA ASN A 572 41.51 -10.87 9.46
C ASN A 572 40.20 -10.13 9.82
N ILE A 573 40.30 -8.82 10.07
CA ILE A 573 39.13 -7.97 10.35
C ILE A 573 38.22 -7.93 9.13
N LYS A 574 38.75 -7.81 7.95
CA LYS A 574 37.98 -7.77 6.68
C LYS A 574 37.25 -9.08 6.44
N GLU A 575 37.87 -10.23 6.70
CA GLU A 575 37.24 -11.54 6.53
C GLU A 575 36.08 -11.73 7.52
N GLU A 576 36.32 -11.45 8.81
CA GLU A 576 35.28 -11.56 9.84
C GLU A 576 34.17 -10.53 9.66
N PHE A 577 34.49 -9.28 9.27
CA PHE A 577 33.47 -8.29 8.91
C PHE A 577 32.57 -8.79 7.77
N ARG A 578 33.18 -9.39 6.73
CA ARG A 578 32.44 -9.98 5.62
C ARG A 578 31.49 -11.07 6.11
N ASN A 579 31.91 -11.93 7.03
CA ASN A 579 31.09 -13.01 7.59
C ASN A 579 29.92 -12.44 8.39
N VAL A 580 30.17 -11.45 9.27
CA VAL A 580 29.14 -10.79 10.07
C VAL A 580 28.11 -10.11 9.18
N ILE A 581 28.54 -9.32 8.17
CA ILE A 581 27.62 -8.61 7.28
C ILE A 581 26.81 -9.57 6.39
N LYS A 582 27.40 -10.69 5.97
CA LYS A 582 26.70 -11.70 5.18
C LYS A 582 25.55 -12.34 5.95
N ASP A 583 25.79 -12.65 7.22
CA ASP A 583 24.81 -13.31 8.11
C ASP A 583 23.73 -12.32 8.61
N THR A 584 23.98 -11.02 8.54
CA THR A 584 23.05 -9.96 9.02
C THR A 584 22.02 -9.59 7.98
N GLU A 585 20.79 -9.30 8.40
CA GLU A 585 19.72 -8.76 7.55
C GLU A 585 20.15 -7.45 6.86
N VAL A 586 19.71 -7.26 5.61
CA VAL A 586 20.12 -6.12 4.77
C VAL A 586 19.89 -4.77 5.46
N ASP A 587 18.74 -4.62 6.13
CA ASP A 587 18.35 -3.38 6.82
C ASP A 587 19.18 -3.11 8.08
N ALA A 588 19.75 -4.14 8.71
CA ALA A 588 20.55 -4.02 9.94
C ALA A 588 22.05 -3.80 9.67
N ARG A 589 22.55 -4.09 8.48
CA ARG A 589 23.99 -4.03 8.14
C ARG A 589 24.59 -2.65 8.36
N ARG A 590 23.95 -1.61 7.86
CA ARG A 590 24.43 -0.22 8.01
C ARG A 590 24.38 0.26 9.46
N PRO A 591 23.26 0.10 10.20
CA PRO A 591 23.23 0.36 11.64
C PRO A 591 24.34 -0.35 12.42
N PHE A 592 24.62 -1.63 12.14
CA PHE A 592 25.71 -2.36 12.78
C PHE A 592 27.06 -1.72 12.53
N CYS A 593 27.38 -1.43 11.25
CA CYS A 593 28.64 -0.78 10.90
C CYS A 593 28.79 0.58 11.59
N ASN A 594 27.74 1.40 11.62
CA ASN A 594 27.72 2.69 12.31
C ASN A 594 28.02 2.53 13.81
N CYS A 595 27.33 1.59 14.49
CA CYS A 595 27.57 1.34 15.92
C CYS A 595 28.99 0.84 16.20
N LEU A 596 29.56 -0.02 15.36
CA LEU A 596 30.91 -0.50 15.48
C LEU A 596 31.94 0.65 15.35
N ILE A 597 31.73 1.55 14.39
CA ILE A 597 32.56 2.75 14.22
C ILE A 597 32.43 3.66 15.45
N ASP A 598 31.21 3.87 15.98
CA ASP A 598 31.01 4.67 17.20
C ASP A 598 31.73 4.06 18.41
N ILE A 599 31.68 2.74 18.58
CA ILE A 599 32.39 2.02 19.65
C ILE A 599 33.89 2.26 19.51
N CYS A 600 34.48 2.10 18.32
CA CYS A 600 35.89 2.36 18.06
C CYS A 600 36.27 3.80 18.38
N ARG A 601 35.48 4.77 17.96
CA ARG A 601 35.71 6.20 18.24
C ARG A 601 35.68 6.50 19.73
N ASN A 602 34.70 5.99 20.46
CA ASN A 602 34.53 6.20 21.89
C ASN A 602 35.67 5.54 22.72
N ARG A 603 36.33 4.49 22.17
CA ARG A 603 37.49 3.82 22.77
C ARG A 603 38.82 4.30 22.23
N ASN A 604 38.85 5.40 21.47
CA ASN A 604 40.04 5.98 20.84
C ASN A 604 40.76 5.05 19.84
N LEU A 605 40.07 4.05 19.30
CA LEU A 605 40.58 3.15 18.26
C LEU A 605 40.34 3.77 16.87
N ASN A 606 40.94 4.94 16.62
CA ASN A 606 40.61 5.71 15.41
C ASN A 606 41.01 4.98 14.12
N GLU A 607 42.13 4.27 14.09
CA GLU A 607 42.52 3.49 12.91
C GLU A 607 41.50 2.42 12.57
N ARG A 608 40.94 1.72 13.56
CA ARG A 608 39.90 0.73 13.39
C ARG A 608 38.59 1.36 12.88
N ALA A 609 38.26 2.56 13.33
CA ALA A 609 37.13 3.30 12.85
C ALA A 609 37.22 3.60 11.33
N HIS A 610 38.41 4.01 10.86
CA HIS A 610 38.70 4.23 9.44
C HIS A 610 38.64 2.93 8.63
N GLU A 611 39.21 1.84 9.15
CA GLU A 611 39.17 0.51 8.53
C GLU A 611 37.72 0.03 8.35
N LEU A 612 36.86 0.18 9.38
CA LEU A 612 35.43 -0.20 9.32
C LEU A 612 34.65 0.66 8.35
N LEU A 613 34.93 1.97 8.29
CA LEU A 613 34.27 2.85 7.30
C LEU A 613 34.66 2.45 5.88
N TYR A 614 35.94 2.17 5.65
CA TYR A 614 36.44 1.66 4.37
C TYR A 614 35.75 0.34 3.98
N LEU A 615 35.66 -0.62 4.91
CA LEU A 615 34.99 -1.89 4.68
C LEU A 615 33.51 -1.69 4.41
N GLY A 616 32.81 -0.81 5.15
CA GLY A 616 31.42 -0.46 4.91
C GLY A 616 31.21 0.11 3.51
N THR A 617 32.12 0.94 3.03
CA THR A 617 32.07 1.48 1.65
C THR A 617 32.36 0.38 0.62
N LEU A 618 33.35 -0.47 0.86
CA LEU A 618 33.74 -1.59 -0.01
C LEU A 618 32.59 -2.58 -0.21
N TYR A 619 31.82 -2.88 0.85
CA TYR A 619 30.68 -3.78 0.80
C TYR A 619 29.33 -3.09 0.45
N GLY A 620 29.38 -1.81 0.04
CA GLY A 620 28.21 -1.08 -0.47
C GLY A 620 27.19 -0.68 0.60
N LEU A 621 27.59 -0.58 1.89
CA LEU A 621 26.70 -0.16 2.96
C LEU A 621 26.38 1.34 2.90
N TYR A 622 27.23 2.12 2.28
CA TYR A 622 27.13 3.59 2.15
C TYR A 622 27.06 4.03 0.68
N PRO A 623 25.98 3.68 -0.04
CA PRO A 623 25.82 4.11 -1.42
C PRO A 623 25.67 5.64 -1.47
N GLY A 624 26.48 6.30 -2.30
CA GLY A 624 26.42 7.75 -2.47
C GLY A 624 27.12 8.56 -1.37
N LEU A 625 27.94 7.93 -0.51
CA LEU A 625 28.73 8.65 0.49
C LEU A 625 29.57 9.79 -0.12
N HIS A 626 30.20 9.53 -1.26
CA HIS A 626 30.94 10.51 -2.04
C HIS A 626 30.28 10.67 -3.41
N ASN A 627 29.91 11.88 -3.77
CA ASN A 627 29.44 12.20 -5.09
C ASN A 627 30.38 13.24 -5.74
N LYS A 628 30.79 13.03 -6.99
CA LYS A 628 31.74 13.87 -7.71
C LYS A 628 31.12 14.29 -9.03
N THR A 629 30.90 15.58 -9.18
CA THR A 629 30.52 16.22 -10.44
C THR A 629 31.66 17.12 -10.92
N LEU A 630 31.52 17.71 -12.10
CA LEU A 630 32.54 18.63 -12.64
C LEU A 630 32.64 19.91 -11.79
N ASP A 631 31.53 20.38 -11.24
CA ASP A 631 31.42 21.66 -10.55
C ASP A 631 31.47 21.54 -9.02
N GLU A 632 31.04 20.40 -8.47
CA GLU A 632 30.97 20.16 -7.03
C GLU A 632 31.30 18.71 -6.62
N TRP A 633 31.95 18.56 -5.48
CA TRP A 633 32.10 17.28 -4.81
C TRP A 633 31.35 17.30 -3.48
N SER A 634 30.59 16.24 -3.20
CA SER A 634 29.82 16.18 -1.95
C SER A 634 30.09 14.92 -1.14
N LEU A 635 30.00 15.12 0.19
CA LEU A 635 30.02 14.07 1.21
C LEU A 635 28.63 13.99 1.86
N ASP A 636 27.90 12.91 1.64
CA ASP A 636 26.58 12.69 2.22
C ASP A 636 26.65 11.86 3.50
N VAL A 637 26.59 12.52 4.65
CA VAL A 637 26.63 11.86 5.97
C VAL A 637 25.27 11.68 6.61
N ARG A 638 24.16 11.92 5.91
CA ARG A 638 22.80 11.84 6.45
C ARG A 638 22.42 10.45 6.98
N SER A 639 23.04 9.41 6.47
CA SER A 639 22.81 8.02 6.86
C SER A 639 23.81 7.47 7.87
N LEU A 640 24.74 8.30 8.34
CA LEU A 640 25.80 7.93 9.28
C LEU A 640 25.44 8.28 10.73
N SER A 641 26.03 7.57 11.68
CA SER A 641 26.08 7.96 13.08
C SER A 641 27.06 9.14 13.27
N VAL A 642 27.07 9.71 14.47
CA VAL A 642 27.97 10.85 14.78
C VAL A 642 29.42 10.45 14.60
N GLY A 643 29.85 9.32 15.15
CA GLY A 643 31.25 8.87 15.03
C GLY A 643 31.61 8.47 13.60
N ALA A 644 30.70 7.80 12.89
CA ALA A 644 30.89 7.46 11.48
C ALA A 644 30.99 8.71 10.59
N ALA A 645 30.18 9.74 10.84
CA ALA A 645 30.23 11.01 10.11
C ALA A 645 31.54 11.78 10.38
N GLN A 646 32.02 11.77 11.61
CA GLN A 646 33.32 12.34 11.97
C GLN A 646 34.47 11.62 11.26
N THR A 647 34.44 10.28 11.26
CA THR A 647 35.43 9.45 10.56
C THR A 647 35.41 9.70 9.05
N ALA A 648 34.23 9.79 8.46
CA ALA A 648 34.06 10.08 7.04
C ALA A 648 34.58 11.47 6.65
N LEU A 649 34.37 12.48 7.51
CA LEU A 649 34.93 13.81 7.30
C LEU A 649 36.46 13.80 7.35
N GLU A 650 37.05 13.13 8.36
CA GLU A 650 38.52 13.00 8.50
C GLU A 650 39.12 12.34 7.28
N GLU A 651 38.56 11.21 6.81
CA GLU A 651 39.00 10.50 5.62
C GLU A 651 38.89 11.37 4.35
N TRP A 652 37.78 12.08 4.22
CA TRP A 652 37.54 12.97 3.08
C TRP A 652 38.55 14.12 3.08
N MET A 653 38.76 14.78 4.23
CA MET A 653 39.75 15.86 4.37
C MET A 653 41.15 15.38 4.05
N TRP A 654 41.53 14.18 4.51
CA TRP A 654 42.84 13.60 4.19
C TRP A 654 42.96 13.32 2.67
N THR A 655 41.92 12.80 2.06
CA THR A 655 41.87 12.55 0.61
C THR A 655 41.96 13.85 -0.19
N LEU A 656 41.18 14.88 0.19
CA LEU A 656 41.26 16.20 -0.44
C LEU A 656 42.63 16.84 -0.31
N ALA A 657 43.26 16.76 0.87
CA ALA A 657 44.63 17.26 1.07
C ALA A 657 45.65 16.53 0.18
N LYS A 658 45.46 15.24 -0.05
CA LYS A 658 46.31 14.43 -0.94
C LYS A 658 46.16 14.86 -2.40
N ILE A 659 44.94 15.13 -2.84
CA ILE A 659 44.62 15.61 -4.20
C ILE A 659 45.19 17.02 -4.44
N VAL A 660 45.01 17.93 -3.48
CA VAL A 660 45.62 19.28 -3.54
C VAL A 660 47.13 19.22 -3.66
N ARG A 661 47.80 18.31 -2.89
CA ARG A 661 49.26 18.14 -2.95
C ARG A 661 49.74 17.57 -4.28
N ARG A 662 48.90 16.87 -5.02
CA ARG A 662 49.21 16.31 -6.34
C ARG A 662 48.84 17.25 -7.49
N GLU A 663 48.34 18.44 -7.18
CA GLU A 663 47.87 19.46 -8.15
C GLU A 663 46.83 18.92 -9.15
N GLU A 664 46.02 17.95 -8.70
CA GLU A 664 44.95 17.42 -9.52
C GLU A 664 43.81 18.45 -9.65
N VAL A 665 43.01 18.31 -10.70
CA VAL A 665 41.85 19.23 -10.98
C VAL A 665 40.82 19.10 -9.87
N LEU A 666 40.46 20.23 -9.23
CA LEU A 666 39.49 20.32 -8.18
C LEU A 666 38.24 21.08 -8.67
N PRO A 667 37.05 20.73 -8.20
CA PRO A 667 35.83 21.48 -8.47
C PRO A 667 35.84 22.82 -7.74
N GLN A 668 34.85 23.66 -8.05
CA GLN A 668 34.72 24.99 -7.41
C GLN A 668 34.18 24.88 -5.98
N LEU A 669 33.30 23.90 -5.72
CA LEU A 669 32.58 23.74 -4.47
C LEU A 669 32.75 22.34 -3.86
N PHE A 670 32.81 22.33 -2.51
CA PHE A 670 32.80 21.11 -1.70
C PHE A 670 31.64 21.21 -0.72
N LEU A 671 30.76 20.20 -0.69
CA LEU A 671 29.57 20.17 0.13
C LEU A 671 29.61 18.98 1.11
N ALA A 672 29.24 19.22 2.37
CA ALA A 672 28.96 18.11 3.29
C ALA A 672 27.50 18.22 3.76
N GLU A 673 26.71 17.17 3.52
CA GLU A 673 25.29 17.12 3.80
C GLU A 673 24.99 16.32 5.06
N THR A 674 24.52 16.98 6.13
CA THR A 674 24.13 16.35 7.40
C THR A 674 22.63 16.18 7.56
N GLY A 675 21.84 16.76 6.62
CA GLY A 675 20.37 16.78 6.69
C GLY A 675 19.82 17.84 7.65
N THR A 676 18.51 18.10 7.52
CA THR A 676 17.80 19.18 8.24
C THR A 676 17.43 18.85 9.68
N GLY A 677 17.78 17.66 10.20
CA GLY A 677 17.48 17.28 11.58
C GLY A 677 15.98 16.99 11.86
N THR A 678 15.14 16.96 10.83
CA THR A 678 13.69 16.67 10.97
C THR A 678 13.39 15.21 11.34
N HIS A 679 14.33 14.30 11.14
CA HIS A 679 14.24 12.92 11.60
C HIS A 679 14.72 12.77 13.04
N LYS A 680 13.99 12.04 13.88
CA LYS A 680 14.34 11.72 15.27
C LYS A 680 15.78 11.20 15.46
N PHE A 681 16.35 10.58 14.45
CA PHE A 681 17.71 10.03 14.45
C PHE A 681 18.80 11.00 14.03
N SER A 682 18.46 12.13 13.41
CA SER A 682 19.40 13.16 12.95
C SER A 682 19.49 14.37 13.88
N GLN A 683 18.73 14.37 14.99
CA GLN A 683 18.86 15.41 16.01
C GLN A 683 20.23 15.34 16.65
N GLY A 684 21.03 16.40 16.47
CA GLY A 684 22.39 16.49 17.00
C GLY A 684 23.52 16.15 16.01
N LEU A 685 23.25 15.47 14.87
CA LEU A 685 24.30 15.15 13.90
C LEU A 685 24.92 16.43 13.32
N ALA A 686 24.13 17.38 12.89
CA ALA A 686 24.61 18.66 12.34
C ALA A 686 25.45 19.44 13.36
N THR A 687 25.00 19.48 14.63
CA THR A 687 25.72 20.16 15.72
C THR A 687 27.03 19.48 16.05
N ALA A 688 27.01 18.14 16.16
CA ALA A 688 28.21 17.34 16.41
C ALA A 688 29.22 17.44 15.24
N PHE A 689 28.70 17.43 14.01
CA PHE A 689 29.50 17.64 12.81
C PHE A 689 30.14 19.02 12.77
N ALA A 690 29.39 20.08 13.05
CA ALA A 690 29.89 21.45 13.14
C ALA A 690 30.99 21.57 14.18
N SER A 691 30.80 20.99 15.38
CA SER A 691 31.79 20.96 16.44
C SER A 691 33.07 20.25 15.96
N HIS A 692 32.94 19.16 15.22
CA HIS A 692 34.10 18.41 14.70
C HIS A 692 34.83 19.15 13.57
N VAL A 693 34.11 19.82 12.67
CA VAL A 693 34.66 20.72 11.65
C VAL A 693 35.51 21.81 12.30
N ASN A 694 35.01 22.42 13.38
CA ASN A 694 35.76 23.43 14.15
C ASN A 694 36.98 22.83 14.84
N LYS A 695 36.87 21.61 15.44
CA LYS A 695 38.00 20.92 16.09
C LYS A 695 39.11 20.59 15.08
N LEU A 696 38.77 20.23 13.87
CA LEU A 696 39.72 19.99 12.79
C LEU A 696 40.25 21.27 12.14
N ALA A 697 39.69 22.45 12.50
CA ALA A 697 39.88 23.70 11.78
C ALA A 697 39.66 23.51 10.25
N ALA A 698 38.69 22.66 9.87
CA ALA A 698 38.41 22.36 8.48
C ALA A 698 37.71 23.55 7.79
N PRO A 699 37.92 23.77 6.48
CA PRO A 699 37.52 24.98 5.78
C PRO A 699 36.01 25.04 5.48
N PHE A 700 35.19 24.22 6.13
CA PHE A 700 33.75 24.14 5.91
C PHE A 700 32.98 25.14 6.77
N ARG A 701 32.05 25.88 6.15
CA ARG A 701 31.12 26.80 6.81
C ARG A 701 29.68 26.36 6.59
N GLN A 702 28.83 26.59 7.58
CA GLN A 702 27.40 26.28 7.41
C GLN A 702 26.79 27.18 6.33
N SER A 703 26.04 26.58 5.40
CA SER A 703 25.38 27.30 4.30
C SER A 703 24.19 28.14 4.84
N GLU A 704 24.12 29.41 4.48
CA GLU A 704 22.98 30.27 4.82
C GLU A 704 21.70 29.89 4.06
N GLY A 705 21.83 29.24 2.90
CA GLY A 705 20.70 28.88 2.02
C GLY A 705 20.11 27.48 2.21
N LYS A 706 20.86 26.55 2.83
CA LYS A 706 20.44 25.15 3.03
C LYS A 706 20.76 24.69 4.45
N ALA A 707 19.75 24.52 5.28
CA ALA A 707 19.91 23.97 6.62
C ALA A 707 20.54 22.56 6.56
N GLY A 708 21.55 22.29 7.38
CA GLY A 708 22.25 20.99 7.42
C GLY A 708 23.21 20.76 6.25
N CYS A 709 23.64 21.81 5.56
CA CYS A 709 24.67 21.75 4.54
C CYS A 709 25.87 22.60 4.94
N PHE A 710 27.07 22.05 4.79
CA PHE A 710 28.34 22.73 5.03
C PHE A 710 29.07 22.87 3.69
N VAL A 711 29.62 24.06 3.43
CA VAL A 711 30.21 24.44 2.14
C VAL A 711 31.65 24.92 2.35
N ALA A 712 32.53 24.53 1.45
CA ALA A 712 33.88 25.08 1.32
C ALA A 712 34.16 25.39 -0.15
N THR A 713 34.88 26.49 -0.42
CA THR A 713 35.33 26.80 -1.76
C THR A 713 36.69 26.12 -2.03
N ARG A 714 37.05 26.07 -3.32
CA ARG A 714 38.36 25.59 -3.74
C ARG A 714 39.49 26.38 -3.07
N GLU A 715 39.35 27.70 -2.96
CA GLU A 715 40.35 28.59 -2.38
C GLU A 715 40.50 28.34 -0.88
N ASP A 716 39.39 28.19 -0.14
CA ASP A 716 39.40 27.85 1.28
C ASP A 716 40.14 26.55 1.56
N LEU A 717 39.88 25.52 0.71
CA LEU A 717 40.53 24.21 0.85
C LEU A 717 42.03 24.27 0.58
N VAL A 718 42.45 24.96 -0.48
CA VAL A 718 43.86 25.10 -0.84
C VAL A 718 44.62 25.86 0.27
N SER A 719 44.05 26.95 0.76
CA SER A 719 44.58 27.77 1.85
C SER A 719 44.74 26.94 3.12
N TRP A 720 43.73 26.12 3.47
CA TRP A 720 43.78 25.22 4.61
C TRP A 720 44.91 24.18 4.52
N VAL A 721 45.12 23.58 3.33
CA VAL A 721 46.20 22.60 3.12
C VAL A 721 47.59 23.27 3.20
N GLN A 722 47.71 24.50 2.68
CA GLN A 722 48.95 25.26 2.71
C GLN A 722 49.32 25.69 4.15
N ALA A 723 48.36 26.18 4.94
CA ALA A 723 48.57 26.57 6.34
C ALA A 723 49.09 25.41 7.19
N ARG A 724 48.62 24.18 6.96
CA ARG A 724 49.12 22.96 7.65
C ARG A 724 50.51 22.52 7.19
N ARG A 725 50.95 22.88 6.01
CA ARG A 725 52.34 22.64 5.56
C ARG A 725 53.30 23.50 6.34
N SER A 726 52.99 24.75 6.58
CA SER A 726 53.84 25.70 7.32
C SER A 726 53.99 25.34 8.80
N SER A 727 52.98 24.68 9.40
CA SER A 727 53.02 24.24 10.81
C SER A 727 53.79 22.94 11.07
N ILE A 728 54.13 22.17 10.03
CA ILE A 728 54.94 20.93 10.13
C ILE A 728 56.42 21.23 9.86
N THR A 729 56.72 22.36 9.20
CA THR A 729 58.11 22.79 8.87
C THR A 729 58.64 23.82 9.87
N ALA A 730 57.88 24.27 10.84
CA ALA A 730 58.26 25.08 11.99
C ALA A 730 58.29 24.24 13.29
#